data_2be4576ee496ae4eab6a8a430d987a22
#
_entry.id   2be4576ee496ae4eab6a8a430d987a22
#
_cell.length_a   1.000
_cell.length_b   1.000
_cell.length_c   1.000
_cell.angle_alpha   90.00
_cell.angle_beta   90.00
_cell.angle_gamma   90.00
#
_symmetry.space_group_name_H-M   'P 1'
#
loop_
_entity.id
_entity.type
_entity.pdbx_description
1 polymer ?
#
loop_
_entity_poly.entity_id
_entity_poly.type
_entity_poly.pdbx_seq_one_letter_code
_entity_poly.pdbx_strand_id
1 'polypeptide(L)'
;MLSFVVALALSGQMSDPHQKWIEEEVVYIVTDREKEVFLELQTVEERVRFIEAFWARRDPNPATPLNELREEHYKRIDYANQFLGRDTFRPGWRTDRGRFHILLGEPKTIERFSGGNEIVDSELWFYQGGGERGLPGAFFLLFFQRDGVGEFELYHPISDGPTSLFRTAGMLPGQDDLAAIERLEQLSADLAHASLSNDAGLPPDYMTGRASLGSDAVLVRIEESPKRAVRTDYLDAWLKYGNRVAADYSFNYVPNRSAFALLAGPANAALVHYSLELDPESFGLASDEDQRKFYTTLDVTLEARDPEGTLVLANDRSDYIELSPSQVRDIERYPIAYQDSFPLVPGRYTVSVVFRNRALKRYTVAETELTVADFSGSSPGLAGLLLGHGSERLLSAASESEVRTFQLGSIRIDPAADSVFAIGDTISAFTQAVKATEGSRVRFDLLLGERSIDAKEVPVEGGSGAALGELSTLGASGGNYLVRARLMGPEGTLLAEETSALTVSPRTSVPRPNFVYRRGFNAAIPGLLPLVLGDQWWSLGKHDLALAQYEKSVAAGNADLPQARWKLAHAYLSRGHTSRALALLAPLEASFPSQYEVVAGLGLVHSRISQDEKAVEYLERALALRPPDAPLLNALGESYRKLGNLEKAKDSFRRSLDLDPEQPAVRAVLSELK
;
A
#
# COMPACT_ATOMS: atom_id res chain seq x y z
N MET A 1 11.16 -41.55 -39.06
CA MET A 1 12.42 -40.78 -38.93
C MET A 1 12.02 -39.32 -38.85
N LEU A 2 11.88 -38.79 -37.65
CA LEU A 2 11.63 -37.35 -37.40
C LEU A 2 12.99 -36.69 -37.18
N SER A 3 13.35 -35.77 -38.06
CA SER A 3 14.52 -34.93 -37.90
C SER A 3 14.13 -33.70 -37.04
N PHE A 4 14.64 -33.66 -35.84
CA PHE A 4 14.63 -32.45 -35.00
C PHE A 4 15.73 -31.50 -35.51
N VAL A 5 15.32 -30.35 -36.07
CA VAL A 5 16.23 -29.24 -36.33
C VAL A 5 16.24 -28.37 -35.07
N VAL A 6 17.34 -28.48 -34.31
CA VAL A 6 17.62 -27.55 -33.21
C VAL A 6 18.23 -26.32 -33.85
N ALA A 7 17.43 -25.24 -33.93
CA ALA A 7 17.95 -23.92 -34.25
C ALA A 7 18.60 -23.33 -33.00
N LEU A 8 19.92 -23.34 -32.94
CA LEU A 8 20.67 -22.51 -31.99
C LEU A 8 20.46 -21.04 -32.36
N ALA A 9 19.59 -20.36 -31.67
CA ALA A 9 19.55 -18.92 -31.67
C ALA A 9 20.71 -18.40 -30.81
N LEU A 10 21.78 -17.97 -31.43
CA LEU A 10 22.78 -17.09 -30.86
C LEU A 10 22.16 -15.70 -30.74
N SER A 11 21.34 -15.49 -29.71
CA SER A 11 20.97 -14.15 -29.26
C SER A 11 22.11 -13.64 -28.37
N GLY A 12 22.94 -12.75 -28.90
CA GLY A 12 23.75 -11.88 -28.10
C GLY A 12 22.79 -11.10 -27.19
N GLN A 13 22.68 -11.51 -25.93
CA GLN A 13 21.95 -10.79 -24.90
C GLN A 13 22.69 -9.45 -24.72
N MET A 14 22.15 -8.36 -25.31
CA MET A 14 22.34 -7.05 -24.74
C MET A 14 21.73 -7.12 -23.35
N SER A 15 22.56 -7.10 -22.31
CA SER A 15 22.08 -7.13 -20.92
C SER A 15 21.09 -5.98 -20.73
N ASP A 16 19.90 -6.30 -20.22
CA ASP A 16 18.90 -5.30 -19.86
C ASP A 16 19.59 -4.24 -18.96
N PRO A 17 19.58 -2.94 -19.29
CA PRO A 17 20.20 -1.90 -18.48
C PRO A 17 19.74 -1.93 -17.02
N HIS A 18 18.50 -2.34 -16.78
CA HIS A 18 17.92 -2.44 -15.44
C HIS A 18 18.44 -3.65 -14.67
N GLN A 19 18.78 -4.74 -15.37
CA GLN A 19 19.44 -5.90 -14.74
C GLN A 19 20.86 -5.54 -14.32
N LYS A 20 21.58 -4.81 -15.18
CA LYS A 20 22.92 -4.29 -14.84
C LYS A 20 22.87 -3.38 -13.61
N TRP A 21 21.85 -2.52 -13.52
CA TRP A 21 21.68 -1.62 -12.38
C TRP A 21 21.58 -2.38 -11.05
N ILE A 22 20.71 -3.39 -10.95
CA ILE A 22 20.48 -4.13 -9.70
C ILE A 22 21.62 -5.08 -9.34
N GLU A 23 22.32 -5.63 -10.34
CA GLU A 23 23.37 -6.65 -10.13
C GLU A 23 24.78 -6.06 -10.02
N GLU A 24 25.00 -4.86 -10.53
CA GLU A 24 26.34 -4.25 -10.59
C GLU A 24 26.39 -2.87 -9.92
N GLU A 25 25.44 -1.97 -10.23
CA GLU A 25 25.58 -0.57 -9.82
C GLU A 25 25.19 -0.34 -8.36
N VAL A 26 24.13 -1.02 -7.85
CA VAL A 26 23.66 -0.83 -6.48
C VAL A 26 23.83 -2.04 -5.57
N VAL A 27 24.56 -3.07 -6.03
CA VAL A 27 24.70 -4.37 -5.38
C VAL A 27 25.12 -4.27 -3.91
N TYR A 28 25.90 -3.27 -3.52
CA TYR A 28 26.40 -3.10 -2.15
C TYR A 28 25.49 -2.28 -1.24
N ILE A 29 24.49 -1.59 -1.81
CA ILE A 29 23.63 -0.69 -1.04
C ILE A 29 22.13 -1.09 -1.12
N VAL A 30 21.76 -2.02 -2.02
CA VAL A 30 20.41 -2.55 -2.15
C VAL A 30 20.13 -3.55 -1.01
N THR A 31 18.95 -3.50 -0.42
CA THR A 31 18.50 -4.51 0.55
C THR A 31 17.98 -5.75 -0.17
N ASP A 32 17.99 -6.91 0.50
CA ASP A 32 17.50 -8.16 -0.09
C ASP A 32 16.03 -8.03 -0.50
N ARG A 33 15.21 -7.34 0.31
CA ARG A 33 13.81 -7.11 0.00
C ARG A 33 13.60 -6.19 -1.21
N GLU A 34 14.38 -5.13 -1.36
CA GLU A 34 14.35 -4.28 -2.55
C GLU A 34 14.72 -5.06 -3.82
N LYS A 35 15.72 -5.94 -3.71
CA LYS A 35 16.14 -6.80 -4.81
C LYS A 35 15.05 -7.80 -5.21
N GLU A 36 14.41 -8.45 -4.25
CA GLU A 36 13.26 -9.34 -4.50
C GLU A 36 12.16 -8.61 -5.26
N VAL A 37 11.72 -7.46 -4.75
CA VAL A 37 10.66 -6.66 -5.37
C VAL A 37 11.04 -6.21 -6.77
N PHE A 38 12.27 -5.73 -6.97
CA PHE A 38 12.73 -5.31 -8.30
C PHE A 38 12.68 -6.43 -9.35
N LEU A 39 13.00 -7.66 -8.94
CA LEU A 39 12.98 -8.84 -9.82
C LEU A 39 11.55 -9.30 -10.17
N GLU A 40 10.55 -8.98 -9.35
CA GLU A 40 9.13 -9.26 -9.62
C GLU A 40 8.49 -8.26 -10.59
N LEU A 41 9.10 -7.08 -10.83
CA LEU A 41 8.57 -6.05 -11.73
C LEU A 41 8.58 -6.51 -13.19
N GLN A 42 7.44 -6.38 -13.85
CA GLN A 42 7.23 -6.93 -15.19
C GLN A 42 7.55 -5.92 -16.32
N THR A 43 7.33 -4.63 -16.08
CA THR A 43 7.46 -3.59 -17.11
C THR A 43 8.70 -2.72 -16.92
N VAL A 44 9.16 -2.11 -18.01
CA VAL A 44 10.27 -1.15 -17.99
C VAL A 44 9.90 0.08 -17.15
N GLU A 45 8.66 0.54 -17.27
CA GLU A 45 8.15 1.69 -16.54
C GLU A 45 8.14 1.44 -15.02
N GLU A 46 7.76 0.26 -14.58
CA GLU A 46 7.82 -0.12 -13.16
C GLU A 46 9.26 -0.11 -12.64
N ARG A 47 10.21 -0.65 -13.41
CA ARG A 47 11.63 -0.67 -13.04
C ARG A 47 12.24 0.73 -12.99
N VAL A 48 11.93 1.58 -13.96
CA VAL A 48 12.37 2.99 -13.94
C VAL A 48 11.86 3.71 -12.70
N ARG A 49 10.57 3.58 -12.38
CA ARG A 49 9.97 4.18 -11.18
C ARG A 49 10.58 3.63 -9.89
N PHE A 50 10.87 2.33 -9.85
CA PHE A 50 11.56 1.74 -8.70
C PHE A 50 12.95 2.35 -8.51
N ILE A 51 13.73 2.52 -9.58
CA ILE A 51 15.06 3.13 -9.53
C ILE A 51 14.99 4.58 -9.03
N GLU A 52 14.01 5.34 -9.48
CA GLU A 52 13.78 6.70 -8.98
C GLU A 52 13.44 6.68 -7.48
N ALA A 53 12.58 5.75 -7.04
CA ALA A 53 12.24 5.53 -5.65
C ALA A 53 13.43 5.21 -4.78
N PHE A 54 14.21 4.26 -5.24
CA PHE A 54 15.41 3.78 -4.55
C PHE A 54 16.36 4.94 -4.22
N TRP A 55 16.59 5.84 -5.18
CA TRP A 55 17.44 7.00 -4.98
C TRP A 55 16.79 8.09 -4.13
N ALA A 56 15.51 8.39 -4.36
CA ALA A 56 14.79 9.40 -3.59
C ALA A 56 14.75 9.10 -2.08
N ARG A 57 14.66 7.82 -1.70
CA ARG A 57 14.70 7.40 -0.28
C ARG A 57 16.07 7.49 0.37
N ARG A 58 17.10 7.54 -0.42
CA ARG A 58 18.49 7.67 0.01
C ARG A 58 19.03 9.08 -0.14
N ASP A 59 18.18 10.02 -0.53
CA ASP A 59 18.52 11.43 -0.69
C ASP A 59 18.69 12.07 0.70
N PRO A 60 19.91 12.56 1.03
CA PRO A 60 20.14 13.18 2.33
C PRO A 60 19.52 14.57 2.44
N ASN A 61 19.20 15.23 1.31
CA ASN A 61 18.60 16.56 1.29
C ASN A 61 17.55 16.70 0.18
N PRO A 62 16.33 16.21 0.38
CA PRO A 62 15.26 16.29 -0.63
C PRO A 62 14.87 17.72 -1.06
N ALA A 63 15.38 18.75 -0.38
CA ALA A 63 15.13 20.15 -0.75
C ALA A 63 16.01 20.64 -1.91
N THR A 64 17.07 19.90 -2.24
CA THR A 64 17.91 20.18 -3.41
C THR A 64 17.44 19.40 -4.63
N PRO A 65 17.58 19.93 -5.86
CA PRO A 65 17.21 19.20 -7.07
C PRO A 65 18.16 18.05 -7.43
N LEU A 66 19.27 17.93 -6.72
CA LEU A 66 20.33 16.95 -6.94
C LEU A 66 20.35 15.97 -5.75
N ASN A 67 20.41 14.69 -6.02
CA ASN A 67 20.59 13.68 -4.98
C ASN A 67 22.09 13.47 -4.75
N GLU A 68 22.61 14.05 -3.68
CA GLU A 68 24.05 14.06 -3.38
C GLU A 68 24.60 12.65 -3.12
N LEU A 69 23.81 11.76 -2.52
CA LEU A 69 24.24 10.38 -2.27
C LEU A 69 24.36 9.59 -3.56
N ARG A 70 23.43 9.78 -4.51
CA ARG A 70 23.49 9.15 -5.84
C ARG A 70 24.72 9.58 -6.61
N GLU A 71 24.97 10.89 -6.67
CA GLU A 71 26.15 11.45 -7.32
C GLU A 71 27.46 10.89 -6.74
N GLU A 72 27.56 10.91 -5.43
CA GLU A 72 28.71 10.40 -4.71
C GLU A 72 28.90 8.90 -4.95
N HIS A 73 27.83 8.12 -4.95
CA HIS A 73 27.86 6.69 -5.19
C HIS A 73 28.45 6.35 -6.57
N TYR A 74 27.97 7.00 -7.61
CA TYR A 74 28.49 6.78 -8.95
C TYR A 74 29.94 7.27 -9.12
N LYS A 75 30.34 8.39 -8.50
CA LYS A 75 31.74 8.83 -8.44
C LYS A 75 32.63 7.77 -7.82
N ARG A 76 32.18 7.11 -6.76
CA ARG A 76 32.96 6.04 -6.11
C ARG A 76 33.09 4.79 -6.99
N ILE A 77 32.05 4.44 -7.72
CA ILE A 77 32.09 3.34 -8.70
C ILE A 77 33.10 3.67 -9.82
N ASP A 78 33.04 4.88 -10.37
CA ASP A 78 33.96 5.33 -11.41
C ASP A 78 35.40 5.33 -10.92
N TYR A 79 35.64 5.83 -9.72
CA TYR A 79 36.98 5.78 -9.07
C TYR A 79 37.46 4.35 -8.91
N ALA A 80 36.63 3.47 -8.38
CA ALA A 80 36.96 2.06 -8.19
C ALA A 80 37.36 1.42 -9.53
N ASN A 81 36.57 1.63 -10.59
CA ASN A 81 36.85 1.09 -11.91
C ASN A 81 38.13 1.64 -12.54
N GLN A 82 38.42 2.92 -12.32
CA GLN A 82 39.59 3.56 -12.90
C GLN A 82 40.90 3.20 -12.16
N PHE A 83 40.85 3.04 -10.82
CA PHE A 83 42.07 2.97 -10.01
C PHE A 83 42.24 1.66 -9.22
N LEU A 84 41.16 1.00 -8.81
CA LEU A 84 41.24 -0.12 -7.85
C LEU A 84 41.09 -1.51 -8.50
N GLY A 85 40.99 -1.57 -9.85
CA GLY A 85 40.96 -2.80 -10.63
C GLY A 85 42.18 -3.03 -11.53
N ARG A 86 43.26 -2.26 -11.35
CA ARG A 86 44.44 -2.30 -12.24
C ARG A 86 45.26 -3.58 -12.08
N ASP A 87 45.14 -4.25 -10.98
CA ASP A 87 45.93 -5.44 -10.62
C ASP A 87 45.18 -6.76 -10.97
N THR A 88 44.00 -6.65 -11.59
CA THR A 88 43.13 -7.78 -11.89
C THR A 88 42.40 -7.59 -13.22
N PHE A 89 41.88 -8.70 -13.77
CA PHE A 89 40.99 -8.68 -14.95
C PHE A 89 39.52 -8.37 -14.59
N ARG A 90 39.20 -8.26 -13.32
CA ARG A 90 37.86 -7.94 -12.81
C ARG A 90 37.62 -6.43 -12.86
N PRO A 91 36.37 -5.98 -13.09
CA PRO A 91 36.02 -4.57 -12.90
C PRO A 91 36.40 -4.08 -11.50
N GLY A 92 36.90 -2.86 -11.38
CA GLY A 92 37.38 -2.34 -10.09
C GLY A 92 36.31 -2.34 -9.00
N TRP A 93 35.05 -2.13 -9.33
CA TRP A 93 33.96 -2.19 -8.37
C TRP A 93 33.79 -3.59 -7.74
N ARG A 94 34.23 -4.67 -8.40
CA ARG A 94 34.15 -6.06 -7.91
C ARG A 94 35.31 -6.47 -7.03
N THR A 95 36.36 -5.67 -6.93
CA THR A 95 37.51 -5.94 -6.04
C THR A 95 37.16 -5.61 -4.60
N ASP A 96 37.86 -6.19 -3.64
CA ASP A 96 37.65 -5.85 -2.22
C ASP A 96 37.93 -4.38 -1.94
N ARG A 97 39.04 -3.82 -2.49
CA ARG A 97 39.32 -2.38 -2.37
C ARG A 97 38.18 -1.53 -2.95
N GLY A 98 37.67 -1.90 -4.14
CA GLY A 98 36.55 -1.20 -4.78
C GLY A 98 35.27 -1.27 -3.96
N ARG A 99 34.92 -2.46 -3.46
CA ARG A 99 33.76 -2.67 -2.59
C ARG A 99 33.78 -1.75 -1.38
N PHE A 100 34.86 -1.75 -0.61
CA PHE A 100 34.95 -0.92 0.58
C PHE A 100 35.08 0.56 0.27
N HIS A 101 35.70 0.95 -0.85
CA HIS A 101 35.70 2.33 -1.30
C HIS A 101 34.28 2.82 -1.68
N ILE A 102 33.47 1.99 -2.34
CA ILE A 102 32.08 2.35 -2.66
C ILE A 102 31.27 2.52 -1.38
N LEU A 103 31.42 1.63 -0.40
CA LEU A 103 30.67 1.67 0.87
C LEU A 103 31.06 2.86 1.77
N LEU A 104 32.36 3.13 1.91
CA LEU A 104 32.89 4.05 2.89
C LEU A 104 33.34 5.41 2.30
N GLY A 105 33.70 5.43 1.02
CA GLY A 105 34.37 6.55 0.39
C GLY A 105 35.88 6.50 0.57
N GLU A 106 36.52 7.66 0.33
CA GLU A 106 37.97 7.78 0.43
C GLU A 106 38.45 7.64 1.89
N PRO A 107 39.46 6.79 2.18
CA PRO A 107 40.07 6.68 3.49
C PRO A 107 40.84 7.96 3.86
N LYS A 108 40.94 8.24 5.14
CA LYS A 108 41.68 9.41 5.62
C LYS A 108 43.18 9.34 5.29
N THR A 109 43.77 8.14 5.39
CA THR A 109 45.15 7.87 5.00
C THR A 109 45.25 6.47 4.40
N ILE A 110 46.20 6.31 3.46
CA ILE A 110 46.60 5.01 2.92
C ILE A 110 48.11 4.87 3.09
N GLU A 111 48.51 3.88 3.89
CA GLU A 111 49.91 3.46 3.93
C GLU A 111 50.10 2.29 2.96
N ARG A 112 51.20 2.37 2.18
CA ARG A 112 51.52 1.35 1.17
C ARG A 112 52.85 0.70 1.51
N PHE A 113 52.83 -0.61 1.58
CA PHE A 113 53.97 -1.46 1.79
C PHE A 113 54.20 -2.26 0.52
N SER A 114 55.15 -1.83 -0.31
CA SER A 114 55.43 -2.42 -1.61
C SER A 114 56.93 -2.43 -1.93
N GLY A 115 57.36 -3.37 -2.77
CA GLY A 115 58.74 -3.47 -3.24
C GLY A 115 59.74 -4.01 -2.24
N GLY A 116 59.32 -4.46 -1.04
CA GLY A 116 60.13 -5.15 -0.03
C GLY A 116 60.25 -6.64 -0.32
N ASN A 117 61.36 -7.24 0.16
CA ASN A 117 61.53 -8.71 0.06
C ASN A 117 60.92 -9.47 1.24
N GLU A 118 60.44 -8.77 2.26
CA GLU A 118 60.02 -9.34 3.53
C GLU A 118 58.53 -9.58 3.64
N ILE A 119 57.72 -8.56 3.34
CA ILE A 119 56.27 -8.67 3.36
C ILE A 119 55.68 -8.64 1.96
N VAL A 120 54.47 -9.16 1.82
CA VAL A 120 53.69 -9.07 0.58
C VAL A 120 53.22 -7.62 0.38
N ASP A 121 52.97 -7.24 -0.87
CA ASP A 121 52.48 -5.92 -1.16
C ASP A 121 51.13 -5.71 -0.47
N SER A 122 51.05 -4.65 0.36
CA SER A 122 49.88 -4.39 1.21
C SER A 122 49.53 -2.93 1.24
N GLU A 123 48.26 -2.63 1.43
CA GLU A 123 47.73 -1.30 1.65
C GLU A 123 46.91 -1.26 2.94
N LEU A 124 47.29 -0.38 3.85
CA LEU A 124 46.57 -0.13 5.10
C LEU A 124 45.74 1.16 4.95
N TRP A 125 44.43 1.01 4.99
CA TRP A 125 43.50 2.12 4.91
C TRP A 125 42.95 2.50 6.26
N PHE A 126 43.11 3.74 6.68
CA PHE A 126 42.61 4.27 7.94
C PHE A 126 41.35 5.11 7.71
N TYR A 127 40.29 4.81 8.46
CA TYR A 127 39.05 5.54 8.51
C TYR A 127 38.78 6.14 9.87
N GLN A 128 38.17 7.35 9.90
CA GLN A 128 37.79 8.05 11.13
C GLN A 128 36.40 8.68 10.96
N GLY A 129 35.58 8.68 12.01
CA GLY A 129 34.28 9.36 12.02
C GLY A 129 33.08 8.48 11.70
N GLY A 130 33.17 7.16 11.89
CA GLY A 130 32.09 6.20 11.60
C GLY A 130 30.94 6.11 12.62
N GLY A 131 30.99 6.86 13.72
CA GLY A 131 30.07 6.70 14.86
C GLY A 131 28.59 6.86 14.54
N GLU A 132 28.22 7.77 13.63
CA GLU A 132 26.82 7.98 13.17
C GLU A 132 26.26 6.76 12.41
N ARG A 133 27.13 5.96 11.80
CA ARG A 133 26.78 4.73 11.08
C ARG A 133 26.84 3.47 11.93
N GLY A 134 27.06 3.60 13.25
CA GLY A 134 27.26 2.47 14.18
C GLY A 134 28.60 1.76 14.00
N LEU A 135 29.57 2.40 13.33
CA LEU A 135 30.95 1.93 13.18
C LEU A 135 31.83 2.46 14.33
N PRO A 136 32.99 1.84 14.58
CA PRO A 136 33.98 2.42 15.50
C PRO A 136 34.34 3.85 15.11
N GLY A 137 34.74 4.69 16.08
CA GLY A 137 35.18 6.06 15.84
C GLY A 137 36.41 6.16 14.94
N ALA A 138 37.23 5.12 14.92
CA ALA A 138 38.35 4.94 14.03
C ALA A 138 38.59 3.43 13.79
N PHE A 139 38.96 3.05 12.56
CA PHE A 139 39.19 1.66 12.19
C PHE A 139 40.15 1.53 11.00
N PHE A 140 40.73 0.34 10.88
CA PHE A 140 41.63 -0.02 9.80
C PHE A 140 40.99 -1.03 8.85
N LEU A 141 41.29 -0.94 7.57
CA LEU A 141 41.13 -2.00 6.58
C LEU A 141 42.48 -2.29 5.96
N LEU A 142 42.93 -3.52 6.05
CA LEU A 142 44.17 -3.97 5.48
C LEU A 142 43.88 -4.82 4.24
N PHE A 143 44.52 -4.47 3.12
CA PHE A 143 44.45 -5.22 1.87
C PHE A 143 45.84 -5.74 1.51
N PHE A 144 45.95 -6.97 1.05
CA PHE A 144 47.23 -7.58 0.75
C PHE A 144 47.15 -8.47 -0.49
N GLN A 145 48.25 -8.63 -1.19
CA GLN A 145 48.38 -9.62 -2.29
C GLN A 145 48.82 -10.96 -1.66
N ARG A 146 47.85 -11.86 -1.40
CA ARG A 146 48.06 -13.13 -0.65
C ARG A 146 49.26 -13.93 -1.12
N ASP A 147 49.47 -14.06 -2.43
CA ASP A 147 50.59 -14.81 -3.00
C ASP A 147 51.74 -13.89 -3.46
N GLY A 148 51.73 -12.63 -3.03
CA GLY A 148 52.68 -11.59 -3.41
C GLY A 148 52.52 -11.08 -4.83
N VAL A 149 51.50 -11.45 -5.54
CA VAL A 149 51.09 -10.97 -6.89
C VAL A 149 49.57 -11.06 -7.07
N GLY A 150 49.02 -10.30 -7.98
CA GLY A 150 47.60 -10.36 -8.32
C GLY A 150 46.75 -9.34 -7.58
N GLU A 151 45.49 -9.69 -7.33
CA GLU A 151 44.50 -8.81 -6.72
C GLU A 151 44.82 -8.54 -5.24
N PHE A 152 44.52 -7.34 -4.77
CA PHE A 152 44.52 -7.03 -3.35
C PHE A 152 43.24 -7.53 -2.71
N GLU A 153 43.35 -8.53 -1.83
CA GLU A 153 42.24 -9.10 -1.06
C GLU A 153 42.16 -8.43 0.31
N LEU A 154 40.96 -8.40 0.90
CA LEU A 154 40.78 -7.94 2.27
C LEU A 154 41.45 -8.92 3.22
N TYR A 155 42.26 -8.39 4.13
CA TYR A 155 42.85 -9.16 5.20
C TYR A 155 41.88 -9.31 6.37
N HIS A 156 41.72 -10.53 6.83
CA HIS A 156 40.88 -10.86 7.99
C HIS A 156 41.74 -11.28 9.16
N PRO A 157 41.84 -10.48 10.23
CA PRO A 157 42.74 -10.79 11.37
C PRO A 157 42.57 -12.18 11.96
N ILE A 158 41.32 -12.69 12.00
CA ILE A 158 41.02 -14.01 12.61
C ILE A 158 41.42 -15.19 11.70
N SER A 159 41.17 -15.08 10.39
CA SER A 159 41.39 -16.20 9.46
C SER A 159 42.74 -16.20 8.80
N ASP A 160 43.32 -15.05 8.55
CA ASP A 160 44.62 -14.93 7.87
C ASP A 160 45.80 -14.97 8.80
N GLY A 161 45.75 -14.21 9.88
CA GLY A 161 46.80 -14.11 10.88
C GLY A 161 48.06 -13.34 10.42
N PRO A 162 48.86 -12.79 11.35
CA PRO A 162 50.03 -11.92 11.05
C PRO A 162 51.07 -12.56 10.11
N THR A 163 51.26 -13.87 10.22
CA THR A 163 52.23 -14.62 9.40
C THR A 163 51.92 -14.60 7.92
N SER A 164 50.64 -14.46 7.51
CA SER A 164 50.21 -14.40 6.09
C SER A 164 50.71 -13.15 5.36
N LEU A 165 51.09 -12.13 6.09
CA LEU A 165 51.62 -10.87 5.53
C LEU A 165 53.09 -10.99 5.10
N PHE A 166 53.79 -12.08 5.42
CA PHE A 166 55.17 -12.28 5.07
C PHE A 166 55.33 -13.12 3.80
N ARG A 167 56.30 -12.82 2.98
CA ARG A 167 56.68 -13.66 1.82
C ARG A 167 57.33 -14.93 2.37
N THR A 168 57.01 -16.09 1.75
CA THR A 168 57.55 -17.41 2.16
C THR A 168 59.08 -17.42 2.28
N ALA A 169 59.80 -16.59 1.49
CA ALA A 169 61.26 -16.45 1.56
C ALA A 169 61.76 -15.58 2.70
N GLY A 170 60.88 -14.80 3.37
CA GLY A 170 61.23 -13.87 4.47
C GLY A 170 61.02 -14.45 5.87
N MET A 171 60.34 -15.60 5.99
CA MET A 171 60.11 -16.27 7.28
C MET A 171 61.07 -17.44 7.47
N LEU A 172 61.72 -17.48 8.62
CA LEU A 172 62.49 -18.66 9.04
C LEU A 172 61.51 -19.77 9.48
N PRO A 173 61.75 -21.05 9.16
CA PRO A 173 60.91 -22.14 9.59
C PRO A 173 60.76 -22.16 11.13
N GLY A 174 59.48 -22.07 11.63
CA GLY A 174 59.16 -22.10 13.06
C GLY A 174 58.90 -20.73 13.70
N GLN A 175 58.79 -19.65 12.91
CA GLN A 175 58.27 -18.37 13.41
C GLN A 175 56.74 -18.46 13.61
N ASP A 176 56.33 -18.07 14.81
CA ASP A 176 54.91 -17.97 15.17
C ASP A 176 54.36 -16.56 14.96
N ASP A 177 53.08 -16.36 15.20
CA ASP A 177 52.41 -15.07 15.05
C ASP A 177 53.01 -13.97 15.91
N LEU A 178 53.57 -14.31 17.10
CA LEU A 178 54.22 -13.31 17.99
C LEU A 178 55.48 -12.73 17.34
N ALA A 179 56.33 -13.57 16.74
CA ALA A 179 57.50 -13.10 16.02
C ALA A 179 57.16 -12.28 14.79
N ALA A 180 56.06 -12.65 14.11
CA ALA A 180 55.50 -11.89 13.00
C ALA A 180 55.01 -10.48 13.43
N ILE A 181 54.31 -10.40 14.54
CA ILE A 181 53.82 -9.13 15.10
C ILE A 181 54.99 -8.20 15.49
N GLU A 182 56.01 -8.72 16.24
CA GLU A 182 57.19 -7.93 16.58
C GLU A 182 57.87 -7.37 15.34
N ARG A 183 57.89 -8.10 14.28
CA ARG A 183 58.46 -7.65 13.01
C ARG A 183 57.60 -6.62 12.27
N LEU A 184 56.29 -6.79 12.28
CA LEU A 184 55.33 -5.82 11.72
C LEU A 184 55.42 -4.50 12.52
N GLU A 185 55.54 -4.55 13.85
CA GLU A 185 55.69 -3.37 14.71
C GLU A 185 56.93 -2.54 14.36
N GLN A 186 58.02 -3.20 13.97
CA GLN A 186 59.25 -2.51 13.51
C GLN A 186 59.03 -1.83 12.15
N LEU A 187 58.11 -2.28 11.33
CA LEU A 187 57.75 -1.68 10.04
C LEU A 187 56.75 -0.54 10.20
N SER A 188 55.66 -0.80 10.90
CA SER A 188 54.59 0.16 11.22
C SER A 188 53.78 -0.35 12.41
N ALA A 189 53.63 0.48 13.44
CA ALA A 189 52.77 0.16 14.58
C ALA A 189 51.29 -0.02 14.19
N ASP A 190 50.82 0.76 13.23
CA ASP A 190 49.45 0.65 12.70
C ASP A 190 49.26 -0.63 11.91
N LEU A 191 50.25 -1.11 11.14
CA LEU A 191 50.22 -2.37 10.44
C LEU A 191 50.17 -3.56 11.42
N ALA A 192 51.00 -3.53 12.48
CA ALA A 192 50.94 -4.54 13.54
C ALA A 192 49.59 -4.54 14.26
N HIS A 193 49.03 -3.37 14.54
CA HIS A 193 47.68 -3.25 15.09
C HIS A 193 46.63 -3.87 14.15
N ALA A 194 46.61 -3.45 12.89
CA ALA A 194 45.65 -3.91 11.90
C ALA A 194 45.73 -5.40 11.61
N SER A 195 46.91 -6.03 11.79
CA SER A 195 47.08 -7.48 11.69
C SER A 195 46.32 -8.27 12.75
N LEU A 196 45.94 -7.62 13.88
CA LEU A 196 45.20 -8.23 14.99
C LEU A 196 43.83 -7.65 15.21
N SER A 197 43.57 -6.41 14.80
CA SER A 197 42.28 -5.74 15.03
C SER A 197 41.95 -4.70 13.97
N ASN A 198 40.71 -4.72 13.48
CA ASN A 198 40.19 -3.65 12.63
C ASN A 198 39.78 -2.40 13.42
N ASP A 199 39.55 -2.47 14.76
CA ASP A 199 39.17 -1.34 15.59
C ASP A 199 40.42 -0.62 16.08
N ALA A 200 40.69 0.59 15.59
CA ALA A 200 41.84 1.40 15.97
C ALA A 200 41.74 1.99 17.39
N GLY A 201 40.54 2.01 17.98
CA GLY A 201 40.30 2.53 19.32
C GLY A 201 40.55 1.49 20.47
N LEU A 202 40.66 0.22 20.10
CA LEU A 202 40.87 -0.87 21.07
C LEU A 202 42.25 -1.49 20.88
N PRO A 203 43.17 -1.40 21.87
CA PRO A 203 44.48 -2.00 21.77
C PRO A 203 44.33 -3.52 21.58
N PRO A 204 45.01 -4.14 20.60
CA PRO A 204 45.01 -5.58 20.43
C PRO A 204 45.84 -6.26 21.53
N ASP A 205 45.63 -7.55 21.75
CA ASP A 205 46.41 -8.34 22.70
C ASP A 205 47.73 -8.79 22.07
N TYR A 206 48.70 -7.91 22.09
CA TYR A 206 50.06 -8.19 21.62
C TYR A 206 50.79 -9.30 22.43
N MET A 207 50.34 -9.55 23.66
CA MET A 207 50.98 -10.57 24.51
C MET A 207 50.65 -11.99 24.10
N THR A 208 49.45 -12.22 23.60
CA THR A 208 49.03 -13.54 23.13
C THR A 208 49.03 -13.68 21.61
N GLY A 209 49.19 -12.57 20.90
CA GLY A 209 49.10 -12.54 19.41
C GLY A 209 47.75 -12.94 18.84
N ARG A 210 46.69 -12.91 19.64
CA ARG A 210 45.36 -13.31 19.23
C ARG A 210 44.62 -12.16 18.59
N ALA A 211 44.02 -12.46 17.45
CA ALA A 211 43.12 -11.50 16.75
C ALA A 211 41.92 -11.13 17.61
N SER A 212 41.49 -9.88 17.48
CA SER A 212 40.28 -9.37 18.12
C SER A 212 39.03 -10.00 17.50
N LEU A 213 38.17 -10.64 18.31
CA LEU A 213 36.88 -11.14 17.90
C LEU A 213 35.90 -10.03 17.42
N GLY A 214 36.22 -8.77 17.74
CA GLY A 214 35.47 -7.61 17.25
C GLY A 214 35.71 -7.27 15.79
N SER A 215 36.80 -7.77 15.18
CA SER A 215 37.15 -7.45 13.79
C SER A 215 36.09 -7.85 12.78
N ASP A 216 35.60 -9.08 12.86
CA ASP A 216 34.52 -9.53 11.96
C ASP A 216 33.24 -8.71 12.14
N ALA A 217 32.96 -8.31 13.38
CA ALA A 217 31.80 -7.47 13.66
C ALA A 217 31.93 -6.05 13.02
N VAL A 218 33.14 -5.51 12.92
CA VAL A 218 33.37 -4.23 12.20
C VAL A 218 33.11 -4.40 10.72
N LEU A 219 33.63 -5.44 10.10
CA LEU A 219 33.46 -5.71 8.67
C LEU A 219 31.99 -5.92 8.31
N VAL A 220 31.26 -6.74 9.06
CA VAL A 220 29.80 -6.96 8.87
C VAL A 220 29.01 -5.66 9.03
N ARG A 221 29.35 -4.82 10.03
CA ARG A 221 28.68 -3.52 10.22
C ARG A 221 28.91 -2.57 9.04
N ILE A 222 30.10 -2.59 8.44
CA ILE A 222 30.40 -1.78 7.26
C ILE A 222 29.49 -2.19 6.11
N GLU A 223 29.37 -3.49 5.84
CA GLU A 223 28.54 -4.01 4.74
C GLU A 223 27.03 -3.78 4.95
N GLU A 224 26.58 -3.82 6.19
CA GLU A 224 25.18 -3.59 6.53
C GLU A 224 24.79 -2.11 6.70
N SER A 225 25.77 -1.23 6.97
CA SER A 225 25.48 0.17 7.32
C SER A 225 24.62 0.92 6.28
N PRO A 226 24.79 0.79 4.95
CA PRO A 226 23.94 1.47 3.97
C PRO A 226 22.55 0.85 3.84
N LYS A 227 22.35 -0.37 4.34
CA LYS A 227 21.08 -1.10 4.28
C LYS A 227 20.20 -0.85 5.51
N ARG A 228 20.80 -0.63 6.70
CA ARG A 228 20.09 -0.46 7.98
C ARG A 228 19.27 0.83 8.07
N ALA A 229 19.66 1.88 7.37
CA ALA A 229 18.95 3.17 7.39
C ALA A 229 17.70 3.19 6.49
N VAL A 230 17.49 2.18 5.65
CA VAL A 230 16.42 2.14 4.67
C VAL A 230 15.20 1.43 5.22
N ARG A 231 14.07 2.13 5.27
CA ARG A 231 12.77 1.54 5.59
C ARG A 231 12.24 0.81 4.35
N THR A 232 11.86 -0.45 4.52
CA THR A 232 11.38 -1.32 3.42
C THR A 232 9.87 -1.54 3.41
N ASP A 233 9.14 -0.97 4.37
CA ASP A 233 7.69 -1.07 4.53
C ASP A 233 6.89 -0.60 3.29
N TYR A 234 7.45 0.30 2.47
CA TYR A 234 6.83 0.78 1.24
C TYR A 234 6.79 -0.26 0.11
N LEU A 235 7.68 -1.26 0.15
CA LEU A 235 7.81 -2.25 -0.94
C LEU A 235 6.60 -3.15 -1.05
N ASP A 236 6.02 -3.56 0.08
CA ASP A 236 4.82 -4.38 0.10
C ASP A 236 3.60 -3.59 -0.41
N ALA A 237 3.53 -2.31 -0.03
CA ALA A 237 2.52 -1.40 -0.56
C ALA A 237 2.72 -1.15 -2.08
N TRP A 238 3.96 -1.06 -2.54
CA TRP A 238 4.27 -0.93 -3.96
C TRP A 238 3.80 -2.12 -4.79
N LEU A 239 4.16 -3.34 -4.41
CA LEU A 239 3.75 -4.56 -5.11
C LEU A 239 2.22 -4.69 -5.17
N LYS A 240 1.56 -4.35 -4.07
CA LYS A 240 0.11 -4.50 -3.95
C LYS A 240 -0.71 -3.40 -4.64
N TYR A 241 -0.18 -2.17 -4.69
CA TYR A 241 -0.93 -0.98 -5.10
C TYR A 241 -0.25 -0.10 -6.15
N GLY A 242 0.93 -0.47 -6.65
CA GLY A 242 1.75 0.37 -7.53
C GLY A 242 1.06 0.83 -8.82
N ASN A 243 0.09 0.06 -9.32
CA ASN A 243 -0.73 0.42 -10.47
C ASN A 243 -1.92 1.35 -10.14
N ARG A 244 -2.25 1.54 -8.85
CA ARG A 244 -3.36 2.40 -8.37
C ARG A 244 -2.88 3.78 -7.92
N VAL A 245 -1.57 3.96 -7.78
CA VAL A 245 -0.96 5.19 -7.26
C VAL A 245 -0.13 5.83 -8.37
N ALA A 246 -0.37 7.13 -8.63
CA ALA A 246 0.43 7.87 -9.59
C ALA A 246 1.92 7.86 -9.21
N ALA A 247 2.81 7.88 -10.20
CA ALA A 247 4.26 7.78 -10.01
C ALA A 247 4.81 8.74 -8.95
N ASP A 248 4.30 9.98 -8.91
CA ASP A 248 4.70 11.03 -7.97
C ASP A 248 4.48 10.68 -6.49
N TYR A 249 3.58 9.75 -6.18
CA TYR A 249 3.22 9.33 -4.81
C TYR A 249 3.89 8.02 -4.40
N SER A 250 4.29 7.19 -5.34
CA SER A 250 4.70 5.80 -5.08
C SER A 250 5.91 5.65 -4.14
N PHE A 251 6.64 6.74 -3.87
CA PHE A 251 7.81 6.76 -3.00
C PHE A 251 7.54 7.17 -1.57
N ASN A 252 6.37 7.76 -1.31
CA ASN A 252 6.05 8.44 -0.07
C ASN A 252 4.93 7.74 0.69
N TYR A 253 5.05 6.40 0.84
CA TYR A 253 4.15 5.64 1.69
C TYR A 253 4.30 6.05 3.16
N VAL A 254 3.16 6.20 3.82
CA VAL A 254 3.05 6.53 5.23
C VAL A 254 2.27 5.44 5.94
N PRO A 255 2.79 4.89 7.05
CA PRO A 255 2.03 3.97 7.88
C PRO A 255 0.77 4.65 8.44
N ASN A 256 -0.28 3.85 8.60
CA ASN A 256 -1.53 4.30 9.22
C ASN A 256 -2.00 3.29 10.27
N ARG A 257 -2.94 3.73 11.08
CA ARG A 257 -3.81 2.88 11.90
C ARG A 257 -5.22 2.99 11.34
N SER A 258 -5.94 1.88 11.22
CA SER A 258 -7.28 1.90 10.65
C SER A 258 -8.25 1.01 11.43
N ALA A 259 -9.47 1.49 11.59
CA ALA A 259 -10.59 0.73 12.11
C ALA A 259 -11.70 0.66 11.08
N PHE A 260 -12.31 -0.51 10.93
CA PHE A 260 -13.49 -0.73 10.13
C PHE A 260 -14.60 -1.30 11.00
N ALA A 261 -15.80 -0.79 10.83
CA ALA A 261 -16.99 -1.27 11.53
C ALA A 261 -18.14 -1.46 10.57
N LEU A 262 -18.88 -2.57 10.74
CA LEU A 262 -20.07 -2.88 9.98
C LEU A 262 -21.31 -2.62 10.86
N LEU A 263 -22.20 -1.75 10.40
CA LEU A 263 -23.45 -1.47 11.08
C LEU A 263 -24.63 -1.69 10.11
N ALA A 264 -25.79 -2.08 10.64
CA ALA A 264 -27.01 -2.10 9.86
C ALA A 264 -27.53 -0.68 9.69
N GLY A 265 -27.70 -0.28 8.44
CA GLY A 265 -28.21 1.03 8.05
C GLY A 265 -29.67 1.02 7.58
N PRO A 266 -30.11 2.10 6.95
CA PRO A 266 -31.48 2.22 6.41
C PRO A 266 -31.83 1.10 5.42
N ALA A 267 -33.07 0.66 5.44
CA ALA A 267 -33.60 -0.41 4.59
C ALA A 267 -32.84 -1.75 4.67
N ASN A 268 -32.25 -2.07 5.85
CA ASN A 268 -31.40 -3.23 6.12
C ASN A 268 -30.12 -3.30 5.25
N ALA A 269 -29.70 -2.18 4.67
CA ALA A 269 -28.39 -2.10 4.01
C ALA A 269 -27.28 -2.17 5.06
N ALA A 270 -26.19 -2.84 4.74
CA ALA A 270 -25.00 -2.78 5.57
C ALA A 270 -24.23 -1.48 5.27
N LEU A 271 -23.81 -0.78 6.32
CA LEU A 271 -22.97 0.39 6.24
C LEU A 271 -21.60 0.05 6.83
N VAL A 272 -20.57 0.18 6.04
CA VAL A 272 -19.19 0.08 6.48
C VAL A 272 -18.72 1.47 6.86
N HIS A 273 -18.30 1.62 8.12
CA HIS A 273 -17.65 2.81 8.64
C HIS A 273 -16.16 2.55 8.72
N TYR A 274 -15.32 3.53 8.36
CA TYR A 274 -13.90 3.41 8.58
C TYR A 274 -13.31 4.68 9.17
N SER A 275 -12.26 4.49 9.97
CA SER A 275 -11.40 5.55 10.50
C SER A 275 -9.97 5.23 10.07
N LEU A 276 -9.29 6.21 9.51
CA LEU A 276 -7.90 6.13 9.14
C LEU A 276 -7.15 7.20 9.94
N GLU A 277 -6.18 6.77 10.73
CA GLU A 277 -5.37 7.63 11.56
C GLU A 277 -3.95 7.75 11.02
N LEU A 278 -3.45 8.97 10.98
CA LEU A 278 -2.11 9.33 10.53
C LEU A 278 -1.37 10.07 11.63
N ASP A 279 -0.09 9.78 11.78
CA ASP A 279 0.77 10.52 12.70
C ASP A 279 1.07 11.93 12.14
N PRO A 280 1.36 12.93 13.02
CA PRO A 280 1.55 14.33 12.64
C PRO A 280 2.55 14.54 11.50
N GLU A 281 3.68 13.84 11.54
CA GLU A 281 4.74 13.93 10.52
C GLU A 281 4.30 13.49 9.13
N SER A 282 3.19 12.78 9.06
CA SER A 282 2.67 12.16 7.84
C SER A 282 1.67 13.05 7.10
N PHE A 283 1.18 14.11 7.73
CA PHE A 283 0.12 14.97 7.22
C PHE A 283 0.66 16.33 6.79
N GLY A 284 0.65 16.59 5.49
CA GLY A 284 1.15 17.83 4.93
C GLY A 284 0.09 18.89 4.78
N LEU A 285 0.45 20.11 5.13
CA LEU A 285 -0.36 21.31 4.98
C LEU A 285 0.31 22.28 4.01
N ALA A 286 -0.50 22.97 3.23
CA ALA A 286 -0.11 24.18 2.54
C ALA A 286 -0.68 25.39 3.30
N SER A 287 -0.03 26.56 3.21
CA SER A 287 -0.51 27.81 3.77
C SER A 287 -0.69 28.86 2.67
N ASP A 288 -1.58 29.82 2.91
CA ASP A 288 -1.62 31.04 2.10
C ASP A 288 -0.41 31.95 2.41
N GLU A 289 -0.16 32.94 1.53
CA GLU A 289 0.99 33.85 1.64
C GLU A 289 1.06 34.59 2.99
N ASP A 290 -0.07 34.85 3.60
CA ASP A 290 -0.20 35.55 4.91
C ASP A 290 -0.16 34.59 6.10
N GLN A 291 -0.05 33.26 5.90
CA GLN A 291 -0.11 32.21 6.92
C GLN A 291 -1.37 32.27 7.82
N ARG A 292 -2.46 32.79 7.28
CA ARG A 292 -3.74 32.92 8.01
C ARG A 292 -4.65 31.71 7.81
N LYS A 293 -4.47 31.03 6.68
CA LYS A 293 -5.23 29.83 6.31
C LYS A 293 -4.29 28.71 5.98
N PHE A 294 -4.58 27.57 6.54
CA PHE A 294 -3.89 26.32 6.26
C PHE A 294 -4.88 25.38 5.58
N TYR A 295 -4.42 24.67 4.58
CA TYR A 295 -5.30 23.76 3.87
C TYR A 295 -4.52 22.53 3.39
N THR A 296 -5.27 21.46 3.14
CA THR A 296 -4.76 20.28 2.44
C THR A 296 -5.82 19.73 1.51
N THR A 297 -5.39 19.08 0.46
CA THR A 297 -6.27 18.31 -0.43
C THR A 297 -5.91 16.85 -0.31
N LEU A 298 -6.92 16.04 0.00
CA LEU A 298 -6.81 14.60 0.15
C LEU A 298 -7.60 13.93 -0.97
N ASP A 299 -6.89 13.19 -1.81
CA ASP A 299 -7.54 12.32 -2.80
C ASP A 299 -7.76 10.95 -2.15
N VAL A 300 -9.00 10.50 -2.13
CA VAL A 300 -9.41 9.24 -1.52
C VAL A 300 -10.00 8.35 -2.60
N THR A 301 -9.38 7.21 -2.81
CA THR A 301 -9.89 6.13 -3.67
C THR A 301 -10.35 4.98 -2.80
N LEU A 302 -11.63 4.67 -2.82
CA LEU A 302 -12.23 3.52 -2.14
C LEU A 302 -12.59 2.45 -3.16
N GLU A 303 -12.18 1.21 -2.93
CA GLU A 303 -12.59 0.05 -3.71
C GLU A 303 -13.05 -1.08 -2.80
N ALA A 304 -14.08 -1.82 -3.24
CA ALA A 304 -14.46 -3.08 -2.66
C ALA A 304 -14.53 -4.14 -3.75
N ARG A 305 -13.81 -5.25 -3.56
CA ARG A 305 -13.74 -6.37 -4.49
C ARG A 305 -14.24 -7.65 -3.83
N ASP A 306 -14.96 -8.47 -4.59
CA ASP A 306 -15.32 -9.81 -4.14
C ASP A 306 -14.10 -10.78 -4.17
N PRO A 307 -14.22 -12.02 -3.68
CA PRO A 307 -13.12 -12.99 -3.69
C PRO A 307 -12.65 -13.39 -5.09
N GLU A 308 -13.48 -13.21 -6.11
CA GLU A 308 -13.17 -13.45 -7.52
C GLU A 308 -12.44 -12.25 -8.18
N GLY A 309 -12.24 -11.15 -7.41
CA GLY A 309 -11.58 -9.92 -7.85
C GLY A 309 -12.49 -8.92 -8.57
N THR A 310 -13.80 -9.20 -8.66
CA THR A 310 -14.78 -8.29 -9.29
C THR A 310 -14.84 -6.98 -8.50
N LEU A 311 -14.71 -5.85 -9.18
CA LEU A 311 -14.88 -4.53 -8.60
C LEU A 311 -16.38 -4.26 -8.36
N VAL A 312 -16.80 -4.30 -7.09
CA VAL A 312 -18.19 -4.15 -6.67
C VAL A 312 -18.54 -2.71 -6.34
N LEU A 313 -17.59 -1.99 -5.75
CA LEU A 313 -17.71 -0.58 -5.43
C LEU A 313 -16.41 0.12 -5.74
N ALA A 314 -16.49 1.26 -6.44
CA ALA A 314 -15.40 2.21 -6.58
C ALA A 314 -15.90 3.63 -6.33
N ASN A 315 -15.13 4.41 -5.59
CA ASN A 315 -15.42 5.81 -5.32
C ASN A 315 -14.11 6.59 -5.25
N ASP A 316 -13.94 7.52 -6.19
CA ASP A 316 -12.82 8.45 -6.21
C ASP A 316 -13.31 9.84 -5.87
N ARG A 317 -12.62 10.53 -4.97
CA ARG A 317 -12.95 11.88 -4.61
C ARG A 317 -11.74 12.66 -4.13
N SER A 318 -11.88 13.99 -4.11
CA SER A 318 -10.92 14.94 -3.54
C SER A 318 -11.62 15.75 -2.45
N ASP A 319 -11.08 15.69 -1.25
CA ASP A 319 -11.56 16.47 -0.11
C ASP A 319 -10.60 17.64 0.15
N TYR A 320 -11.14 18.85 0.10
CA TYR A 320 -10.43 20.07 0.49
C TYR A 320 -10.73 20.36 1.97
N ILE A 321 -9.67 20.41 2.77
CA ILE A 321 -9.79 20.65 4.23
C ILE A 321 -9.07 21.94 4.56
N GLU A 322 -9.82 22.92 5.03
CA GLU A 322 -9.30 24.18 5.57
C GLU A 322 -9.18 24.07 7.10
N LEU A 323 -8.06 24.53 7.65
CA LEU A 323 -7.72 24.40 9.06
C LEU A 323 -7.43 25.78 9.67
N SER A 324 -7.92 25.99 10.86
CA SER A 324 -7.55 27.16 11.67
C SER A 324 -6.15 26.99 12.28
N PRO A 325 -5.48 28.10 12.68
CA PRO A 325 -4.18 28.01 13.36
C PRO A 325 -4.19 27.21 14.67
N SER A 326 -5.34 27.11 15.34
CA SER A 326 -5.49 26.25 16.54
C SER A 326 -5.47 24.77 16.16
N GLN A 327 -6.21 24.38 15.11
CA GLN A 327 -6.23 23.01 14.61
C GLN A 327 -4.87 22.58 14.08
N VAL A 328 -4.09 23.47 13.46
CA VAL A 328 -2.72 23.18 13.03
C VAL A 328 -1.83 22.80 14.21
N ARG A 329 -1.89 23.54 15.32
CA ARG A 329 -1.12 23.20 16.53
C ARG A 329 -1.50 21.83 17.12
N ASP A 330 -2.76 21.45 17.00
CA ASP A 330 -3.24 20.14 17.43
C ASP A 330 -2.68 19.03 16.51
N ILE A 331 -2.72 19.26 15.20
CA ILE A 331 -2.22 18.35 14.17
C ILE A 331 -0.69 18.13 14.27
N GLU A 332 0.07 19.13 14.68
CA GLU A 332 1.51 19.02 14.90
C GLU A 332 1.90 18.12 16.09
N ARG A 333 0.96 17.83 16.99
CA ARG A 333 1.22 17.13 18.25
C ARG A 333 0.51 15.80 18.41
N TYR A 334 -0.64 15.66 17.76
CA TYR A 334 -1.53 14.51 17.92
C TYR A 334 -1.87 13.89 16.57
N PRO A 335 -2.14 12.59 16.51
CA PRO A 335 -2.64 11.95 15.31
C PRO A 335 -3.91 12.63 14.78
N ILE A 336 -4.13 12.48 13.48
CA ILE A 336 -5.30 12.98 12.77
C ILE A 336 -6.12 11.79 12.35
N ALA A 337 -7.46 11.86 12.48
CA ALA A 337 -8.34 10.86 11.93
C ALA A 337 -9.16 11.38 10.76
N TYR A 338 -9.25 10.59 9.72
CA TYR A 338 -10.20 10.73 8.63
C TYR A 338 -11.25 9.62 8.74
N GLN A 339 -12.52 10.00 8.83
CA GLN A 339 -13.63 9.05 9.00
C GLN A 339 -14.65 9.18 7.89
N ASP A 340 -15.12 8.01 7.39
CA ASP A 340 -16.16 7.97 6.38
C ASP A 340 -16.98 6.69 6.45
N SER A 341 -18.04 6.59 5.63
CA SER A 341 -18.88 5.40 5.55
C SER A 341 -19.44 5.22 4.14
N PHE A 342 -19.74 3.97 3.79
CA PHE A 342 -20.30 3.59 2.51
C PHE A 342 -21.19 2.32 2.65
N PRO A 343 -22.23 2.16 1.81
CA PRO A 343 -23.05 0.97 1.84
C PRO A 343 -22.40 -0.18 1.07
N LEU A 344 -22.58 -1.41 1.56
CA LEU A 344 -22.25 -2.64 0.84
C LEU A 344 -23.42 -3.63 0.89
N VAL A 345 -23.60 -4.37 -0.21
CA VAL A 345 -24.52 -5.50 -0.27
C VAL A 345 -23.93 -6.71 0.45
N PRO A 346 -24.75 -7.68 0.93
CA PRO A 346 -24.25 -8.88 1.59
C PRO A 346 -23.26 -9.67 0.73
N GLY A 347 -22.14 -10.09 1.34
CA GLY A 347 -21.06 -10.80 0.66
C GLY A 347 -19.73 -10.76 1.43
N ARG A 348 -18.69 -11.33 0.85
CA ARG A 348 -17.30 -11.19 1.32
C ARG A 348 -16.54 -10.24 0.41
N TYR A 349 -15.76 -9.35 0.98
CA TYR A 349 -15.06 -8.31 0.24
C TYR A 349 -13.67 -8.05 0.79
N THR A 350 -12.73 -7.77 -0.10
CA THR A 350 -11.52 -7.03 0.24
C THR A 350 -11.82 -5.55 -0.02
N VAL A 351 -11.80 -4.75 1.04
CA VAL A 351 -11.99 -3.30 0.97
C VAL A 351 -10.65 -2.62 1.08
N SER A 352 -10.33 -1.73 0.16
CA SER A 352 -9.11 -0.92 0.18
C SER A 352 -9.44 0.58 0.06
N VAL A 353 -8.79 1.38 0.89
CA VAL A 353 -8.88 2.85 0.87
C VAL A 353 -7.48 3.40 0.64
N VAL A 354 -7.26 3.98 -0.53
CA VAL A 354 -6.00 4.67 -0.87
C VAL A 354 -6.17 6.15 -0.58
N PHE A 355 -5.27 6.68 0.22
CA PHE A 355 -5.28 8.05 0.67
C PHE A 355 -4.05 8.78 0.15
N ARG A 356 -4.22 9.89 -0.55
CA ARG A 356 -3.14 10.67 -1.15
C ARG A 356 -3.21 12.12 -0.69
N ASN A 357 -2.15 12.59 -0.05
CA ASN A 357 -2.00 14.00 0.33
C ASN A 357 -1.26 14.75 -0.78
N ARG A 358 -1.91 15.72 -1.43
CA ARG A 358 -1.33 16.47 -2.54
C ARG A 358 -0.20 17.40 -2.11
N ALA A 359 -0.25 17.93 -0.89
CA ALA A 359 0.72 18.90 -0.41
C ALA A 359 2.12 18.31 -0.25
N LEU A 360 2.23 17.11 0.32
CA LEU A 360 3.50 16.39 0.51
C LEU A 360 3.73 15.26 -0.48
N LYS A 361 2.81 15.03 -1.42
CA LYS A 361 2.84 13.87 -2.32
C LYS A 361 3.00 12.54 -1.56
N ARG A 362 2.39 12.42 -0.38
CA ARG A 362 2.38 11.22 0.45
C ARG A 362 1.10 10.42 0.25
N TYR A 363 1.21 9.11 0.38
CA TYR A 363 0.05 8.24 0.33
C TYR A 363 0.08 7.18 1.43
N THR A 364 -1.09 6.65 1.74
CA THR A 364 -1.25 5.49 2.60
C THR A 364 -2.40 4.61 2.09
N VAL A 365 -2.43 3.36 2.51
CA VAL A 365 -3.47 2.40 2.16
C VAL A 365 -3.95 1.70 3.42
N ALA A 366 -5.26 1.73 3.65
CA ALA A 366 -5.93 0.87 4.61
C ALA A 366 -6.68 -0.23 3.85
N GLU A 367 -6.44 -1.48 4.20
CA GLU A 367 -7.09 -2.63 3.58
C GLU A 367 -7.56 -3.62 4.64
N THR A 368 -8.76 -4.16 4.42
CA THR A 368 -9.35 -5.16 5.30
C THR A 368 -10.23 -6.14 4.52
N GLU A 369 -10.33 -7.36 5.02
CA GLU A 369 -11.34 -8.32 4.58
C GLU A 369 -12.60 -8.17 5.44
N LEU A 370 -13.76 -8.02 4.79
CA LEU A 370 -15.05 -7.87 5.46
C LEU A 370 -16.02 -8.95 4.99
N THR A 371 -16.75 -9.52 5.94
CA THR A 371 -17.95 -10.32 5.66
C THR A 371 -19.18 -9.51 6.03
N VAL A 372 -19.92 -9.10 5.01
CA VAL A 372 -21.14 -8.30 5.16
C VAL A 372 -22.32 -9.24 5.34
N ALA A 373 -22.94 -9.18 6.51
CA ALA A 373 -24.11 -9.98 6.82
C ALA A 373 -25.37 -9.49 6.09
N ASP A 374 -26.31 -10.40 5.84
CA ASP A 374 -27.65 -10.06 5.37
C ASP A 374 -28.55 -9.68 6.56
N PHE A 375 -28.77 -8.40 6.73
CA PHE A 375 -29.64 -7.88 7.77
C PHE A 375 -31.15 -7.98 7.44
N SER A 376 -31.53 -8.53 6.27
CA SER A 376 -32.93 -8.73 5.90
C SER A 376 -33.59 -9.91 6.61
N GLY A 377 -32.80 -10.87 7.14
CA GLY A 377 -33.24 -12.03 7.90
C GLY A 377 -34.12 -11.67 9.11
N SER A 378 -34.76 -12.63 9.76
CA SER A 378 -35.66 -12.41 10.90
C SER A 378 -35.02 -12.66 12.29
N SER A 379 -33.83 -13.25 12.31
CA SER A 379 -33.18 -13.63 13.58
C SER A 379 -32.51 -12.44 14.27
N PRO A 380 -32.62 -12.32 15.61
CA PRO A 380 -31.81 -11.34 16.34
C PRO A 380 -30.32 -11.61 16.18
N GLY A 381 -29.51 -10.55 16.13
CA GLY A 381 -28.07 -10.64 15.99
C GLY A 381 -27.35 -9.39 16.50
N LEU A 382 -26.03 -9.44 16.45
CA LEU A 382 -25.17 -8.27 16.67
C LEU A 382 -24.58 -7.86 15.31
N ALA A 383 -24.43 -6.55 15.09
CA ALA A 383 -23.75 -6.00 13.94
C ALA A 383 -22.58 -5.15 14.44
N GLY A 384 -21.38 -5.70 14.24
CA GLY A 384 -20.11 -5.08 14.61
C GLY A 384 -19.89 -4.88 16.11
N LEU A 385 -18.75 -5.32 16.62
CA LEU A 385 -18.26 -4.97 17.94
C LEU A 385 -17.09 -3.99 17.77
N LEU A 386 -17.33 -2.72 18.07
CA LEU A 386 -16.37 -1.64 17.92
C LEU A 386 -15.83 -1.23 19.29
N LEU A 387 -14.51 -1.07 19.38
CA LEU A 387 -13.84 -0.55 20.56
C LEU A 387 -13.41 0.89 20.32
N GLY A 388 -13.65 1.76 21.28
CA GLY A 388 -13.33 3.17 21.21
C GLY A 388 -12.61 3.71 22.44
N HIS A 389 -11.86 4.78 22.23
CA HIS A 389 -11.21 5.53 23.31
C HIS A 389 -12.17 6.44 24.07
N GLY A 390 -13.36 6.67 23.53
CA GLY A 390 -14.39 7.51 24.11
C GLY A 390 -15.71 7.37 23.37
N SER A 391 -16.74 7.90 24.00
CA SER A 391 -18.09 7.95 23.45
C SER A 391 -18.78 9.23 23.86
N GLU A 392 -19.71 9.68 23.02
CA GLU A 392 -20.51 10.86 23.27
C GLU A 392 -22.00 10.54 23.07
N ARG A 393 -22.85 11.00 23.99
CA ARG A 393 -24.29 11.00 23.80
C ARG A 393 -24.76 12.33 23.25
N LEU A 394 -25.30 12.30 22.05
CA LEU A 394 -25.78 13.49 21.35
C LEU A 394 -27.21 13.82 21.78
N LEU A 395 -27.53 15.11 21.86
CA LEU A 395 -28.85 15.57 22.26
C LEU A 395 -29.97 15.23 21.25
N SER A 396 -29.61 15.01 20.02
CA SER A 396 -30.53 14.52 18.98
C SER A 396 -29.98 13.26 18.34
N ALA A 397 -30.76 12.19 18.27
CA ALA A 397 -30.44 11.06 17.43
C ALA A 397 -30.29 11.53 15.96
N ALA A 398 -29.34 10.96 15.23
CA ALA A 398 -29.31 11.13 13.79
C ALA A 398 -30.67 10.69 13.22
N SER A 399 -31.22 11.46 12.28
CA SER A 399 -32.39 10.96 11.55
C SER A 399 -31.99 9.69 10.77
N GLU A 400 -32.92 8.78 10.52
CA GLU A 400 -32.63 7.55 9.73
C GLU A 400 -32.06 7.88 8.33
N SER A 401 -32.27 9.12 7.84
CA SER A 401 -31.76 9.60 6.58
C SER A 401 -30.37 10.25 6.66
N GLU A 402 -29.83 10.52 7.86
CA GLU A 402 -28.53 11.15 8.05
C GLU A 402 -27.55 10.16 8.71
N VAL A 403 -26.75 9.47 7.90
CA VAL A 403 -25.72 8.57 8.42
C VAL A 403 -24.48 9.38 8.75
N ARG A 404 -24.14 9.42 10.04
CA ARG A 404 -22.90 10.00 10.55
C ARG A 404 -21.92 8.87 10.88
N THR A 405 -20.65 9.11 10.60
CA THR A 405 -19.61 8.11 10.87
C THR A 405 -19.55 7.77 12.35
N PHE A 406 -19.50 6.45 12.63
CA PHE A 406 -19.42 5.90 13.98
C PHE A 406 -20.50 6.41 14.95
N GLN A 407 -21.66 6.77 14.40
CA GLN A 407 -22.84 7.18 15.16
C GLN A 407 -24.01 6.28 14.85
N LEU A 408 -24.70 5.82 15.88
CA LEU A 408 -25.94 5.08 15.79
C LEU A 408 -26.91 5.56 16.88
N GLY A 409 -28.10 5.98 16.49
CA GLY A 409 -29.03 6.63 17.41
C GLY A 409 -28.42 7.87 18.05
N SER A 410 -28.48 7.95 19.37
CA SER A 410 -27.90 9.04 20.15
C SER A 410 -26.43 8.86 20.50
N ILE A 411 -25.82 7.74 20.17
CA ILE A 411 -24.46 7.36 20.58
C ILE A 411 -23.49 7.56 19.43
N ARG A 412 -22.43 8.33 19.66
CA ARG A 412 -21.26 8.40 18.82
C ARG A 412 -20.06 7.84 19.56
N ILE A 413 -19.22 7.05 18.86
CA ILE A 413 -18.00 6.48 19.41
C ILE A 413 -16.77 7.04 18.69
N ASP A 414 -15.69 7.25 19.41
CA ASP A 414 -14.39 7.57 18.87
C ASP A 414 -13.58 6.28 18.76
N PRO A 415 -13.48 5.65 17.55
CA PRO A 415 -12.90 4.33 17.39
C PRO A 415 -11.42 4.30 17.76
N ALA A 416 -10.98 3.23 18.41
CA ALA A 416 -9.57 2.93 18.64
C ALA A 416 -9.02 2.18 17.41
N ALA A 417 -8.34 2.88 16.51
CA ALA A 417 -7.94 2.34 15.22
C ALA A 417 -6.95 1.15 15.30
N ASP A 418 -6.15 1.09 16.35
CA ASP A 418 -5.20 0.00 16.62
C ASP A 418 -5.66 -0.93 17.76
N SER A 419 -6.82 -0.66 18.35
CA SER A 419 -7.33 -1.38 19.53
C SER A 419 -6.32 -1.45 20.68
N VAL A 420 -5.50 -0.39 20.87
CA VAL A 420 -4.51 -0.29 21.96
C VAL A 420 -5.03 0.68 23.03
N PHE A 421 -4.99 0.24 24.28
CA PHE A 421 -5.44 1.02 25.45
C PHE A 421 -4.35 1.07 26.51
N ALA A 422 -4.24 2.17 27.25
CA ALA A 422 -3.34 2.26 28.39
C ALA A 422 -3.98 1.61 29.64
N ILE A 423 -3.16 1.24 30.62
CA ILE A 423 -3.65 0.84 31.94
C ILE A 423 -4.36 2.02 32.60
N GLY A 424 -5.60 1.84 33.02
CA GLY A 424 -6.46 2.86 33.61
C GLY A 424 -7.39 3.54 32.60
N ASP A 425 -7.28 3.23 31.31
CA ASP A 425 -8.21 3.71 30.29
C ASP A 425 -9.60 3.06 30.47
N THR A 426 -10.61 3.79 29.98
CA THR A 426 -11.96 3.25 29.77
C THR A 426 -12.09 2.83 28.31
N ILE A 427 -12.52 1.58 28.06
CA ILE A 427 -12.84 1.06 26.75
C ILE A 427 -14.34 1.31 26.52
N SER A 428 -14.67 2.09 25.51
CA SER A 428 -16.05 2.21 25.02
C SER A 428 -16.34 1.05 24.08
N ALA A 429 -17.00 0.00 24.57
CA ALA A 429 -17.40 -1.16 23.78
C ALA A 429 -18.81 -0.92 23.22
N PHE A 430 -18.92 -0.86 21.91
CA PHE A 430 -20.13 -0.51 21.19
C PHE A 430 -20.56 -1.59 20.21
N THR A 431 -21.84 -1.91 20.15
CA THR A 431 -22.42 -2.82 19.16
C THR A 431 -23.85 -2.40 18.82
N GLN A 432 -24.35 -2.91 17.70
CA GLN A 432 -25.75 -2.77 17.31
C GLN A 432 -26.47 -4.10 17.43
N ALA A 433 -27.51 -4.15 18.26
CA ALA A 433 -28.41 -5.27 18.33
C ALA A 433 -29.47 -5.14 17.21
N VAL A 434 -29.39 -6.00 16.21
CA VAL A 434 -30.30 -6.02 15.08
C VAL A 434 -31.48 -6.95 15.41
N LYS A 435 -32.71 -6.46 15.22
CA LYS A 435 -33.95 -7.21 15.46
C LYS A 435 -34.09 -7.78 16.88
N ALA A 436 -33.44 -7.12 17.83
CA ALA A 436 -33.63 -7.41 19.23
C ALA A 436 -35.07 -7.11 19.68
N THR A 437 -35.62 -7.95 20.52
CA THR A 437 -36.94 -7.72 21.10
C THR A 437 -36.85 -6.68 22.21
N GLU A 438 -37.96 -6.03 22.52
CA GLU A 438 -38.04 -5.08 23.65
C GLU A 438 -37.63 -5.77 24.96
N GLY A 439 -36.81 -5.09 25.77
CA GLY A 439 -36.24 -5.63 27.00
C GLY A 439 -34.95 -6.44 26.81
N SER A 440 -34.45 -6.62 25.58
CA SER A 440 -33.14 -7.23 25.34
C SER A 440 -32.02 -6.33 25.91
N ARG A 441 -30.91 -6.97 26.29
CA ARG A 441 -29.76 -6.35 26.91
C ARG A 441 -28.48 -6.85 26.24
N VAL A 442 -27.40 -6.07 26.25
CA VAL A 442 -26.09 -6.51 25.85
C VAL A 442 -25.16 -6.54 27.04
N ARG A 443 -24.51 -7.66 27.26
CA ARG A 443 -23.46 -7.82 28.26
C ARG A 443 -22.11 -7.79 27.57
N PHE A 444 -21.24 -6.85 28.00
CA PHE A 444 -19.85 -6.74 27.61
C PHE A 444 -18.96 -7.28 28.71
N ASP A 445 -17.99 -8.14 28.38
CA ASP A 445 -16.99 -8.66 29.30
C ASP A 445 -15.58 -8.36 28.74
N LEU A 446 -14.69 -7.78 29.56
CA LEU A 446 -13.26 -7.68 29.28
C LEU A 446 -12.55 -8.92 29.83
N LEU A 447 -11.91 -9.68 28.98
CA LEU A 447 -11.38 -11.01 29.30
C LEU A 447 -9.87 -11.07 29.13
N LEU A 448 -9.19 -11.70 30.09
CA LEU A 448 -7.82 -12.20 29.97
C LEU A 448 -7.86 -13.74 29.99
N GLY A 449 -7.76 -14.37 28.82
CA GLY A 449 -8.13 -15.78 28.66
C GLY A 449 -9.59 -16.01 29.04
N GLU A 450 -9.84 -16.91 29.99
CA GLU A 450 -11.20 -17.20 30.53
C GLU A 450 -11.61 -16.27 31.68
N ARG A 451 -10.70 -15.47 32.21
CA ARG A 451 -10.97 -14.63 33.38
C ARG A 451 -11.56 -13.29 32.96
N SER A 452 -12.73 -12.94 33.49
CA SER A 452 -13.33 -11.61 33.37
C SER A 452 -12.60 -10.62 34.29
N ILE A 453 -12.11 -9.52 33.72
CA ILE A 453 -11.46 -8.44 34.45
C ILE A 453 -12.49 -7.39 34.82
N ASP A 454 -13.37 -7.05 33.88
CA ASP A 454 -14.49 -6.13 34.08
C ASP A 454 -15.68 -6.58 33.23
N ALA A 455 -16.88 -6.23 33.64
CA ALA A 455 -18.11 -6.58 32.91
C ALA A 455 -19.18 -5.52 33.08
N LYS A 456 -19.93 -5.25 32.00
CA LYS A 456 -21.03 -4.28 31.99
C LYS A 456 -22.23 -4.85 31.23
N GLU A 457 -23.40 -4.70 31.80
CA GLU A 457 -24.65 -5.05 31.15
C GLU A 457 -25.50 -3.80 30.94
N VAL A 458 -25.95 -3.58 29.71
CA VAL A 458 -26.66 -2.37 29.31
C VAL A 458 -27.92 -2.71 28.51
N PRO A 459 -28.98 -1.91 28.60
CA PRO A 459 -30.14 -2.09 27.73
C PRO A 459 -29.82 -1.76 26.30
N VAL A 460 -30.51 -2.42 25.36
CA VAL A 460 -30.49 -2.05 23.93
C VAL A 460 -31.34 -0.78 23.72
N GLU A 461 -30.81 0.23 23.07
CA GLU A 461 -31.54 1.47 22.77
C GLU A 461 -32.65 1.17 21.75
N GLY A 462 -33.90 1.51 22.10
CA GLY A 462 -35.04 1.31 21.21
C GLY A 462 -34.91 2.08 19.89
N GLY A 463 -35.32 1.45 18.79
CA GLY A 463 -35.28 2.03 17.45
C GLY A 463 -33.91 1.90 16.76
N SER A 464 -32.82 2.31 17.39
CA SER A 464 -31.47 2.23 16.81
C SER A 464 -30.82 0.85 17.00
N GLY A 465 -31.17 0.14 18.05
CA GLY A 465 -30.49 -1.09 18.46
C GLY A 465 -29.11 -0.86 19.10
N ALA A 466 -28.72 0.37 19.36
CA ALA A 466 -27.42 0.72 19.91
C ALA A 466 -27.25 0.19 21.34
N ALA A 467 -26.06 -0.33 21.65
CA ALA A 467 -25.67 -0.71 23.01
C ALA A 467 -24.22 -0.26 23.25
N LEU A 468 -23.98 0.47 24.34
CA LEU A 468 -22.69 0.98 24.75
C LEU A 468 -22.36 0.56 26.17
N GLY A 469 -21.28 -0.19 26.33
CA GLY A 469 -20.70 -0.57 27.62
C GLY A 469 -19.35 0.11 27.82
N GLU A 470 -19.13 0.66 28.98
CA GLU A 470 -17.84 1.24 29.37
C GLU A 470 -17.12 0.25 30.29
N LEU A 471 -15.99 -0.28 29.81
CA LEU A 471 -15.17 -1.26 30.53
C LEU A 471 -13.88 -0.59 30.99
N SER A 472 -13.45 -0.89 32.21
CA SER A 472 -12.26 -0.32 32.81
C SER A 472 -11.05 -1.26 32.64
N THR A 473 -9.92 -0.72 32.22
CA THR A 473 -8.64 -1.43 32.25
C THR A 473 -7.94 -1.29 33.61
N LEU A 474 -8.56 -0.67 34.60
CA LEU A 474 -8.02 -0.55 35.95
C LEU A 474 -7.87 -1.95 36.57
N GLY A 475 -6.66 -2.32 36.94
CA GLY A 475 -6.33 -3.68 37.43
C GLY A 475 -5.96 -4.67 36.34
N ALA A 476 -5.96 -4.26 35.06
CA ALA A 476 -5.36 -5.04 33.98
C ALA A 476 -3.84 -4.92 34.01
N SER A 477 -3.13 -5.93 33.55
CA SER A 477 -1.70 -5.90 33.24
C SER A 477 -1.49 -5.66 31.75
N GLY A 478 -0.28 -5.25 31.34
CA GLY A 478 0.07 -5.21 29.93
C GLY A 478 -0.09 -6.59 29.27
N GLY A 479 -0.74 -6.65 28.09
CA GLY A 479 -0.99 -7.89 27.38
C GLY A 479 -2.18 -7.85 26.44
N ASN A 480 -2.50 -9.01 25.86
CA ASN A 480 -3.62 -9.16 24.92
C ASN A 480 -4.88 -9.59 25.65
N TYR A 481 -5.98 -8.94 25.33
CA TYR A 481 -7.30 -9.13 25.91
C TYR A 481 -8.35 -9.35 24.82
N LEU A 482 -9.55 -9.77 25.23
CA LEU A 482 -10.74 -9.84 24.39
C LEU A 482 -11.87 -9.06 25.05
N VAL A 483 -12.60 -8.29 24.27
CA VAL A 483 -13.95 -7.85 24.64
C VAL A 483 -14.94 -8.79 23.99
N ARG A 484 -15.87 -9.32 24.80
CA ARG A 484 -16.96 -10.17 24.36
C ARG A 484 -18.27 -9.45 24.59
N ALA A 485 -19.08 -9.30 23.54
CA ALA A 485 -20.44 -8.78 23.59
C ALA A 485 -21.44 -9.93 23.43
N ARG A 486 -22.41 -10.04 24.34
CA ARG A 486 -23.46 -11.04 24.32
C ARG A 486 -24.83 -10.38 24.34
N LEU A 487 -25.63 -10.62 23.29
CA LEU A 487 -27.02 -10.19 23.23
C LEU A 487 -27.88 -11.18 24.02
N MET A 488 -28.54 -10.67 25.05
CA MET A 488 -29.43 -11.44 25.93
C MET A 488 -30.87 -11.04 25.65
N GLY A 489 -31.72 -12.02 25.45
CA GLY A 489 -33.15 -11.78 25.37
C GLY A 489 -33.76 -11.38 26.73
N PRO A 490 -35.04 -10.94 26.77
CA PRO A 490 -35.71 -10.50 27.99
C PRO A 490 -35.72 -11.55 29.13
N GLU A 491 -35.72 -12.82 28.78
CA GLU A 491 -35.69 -13.95 29.72
C GLU A 491 -34.27 -14.43 30.09
N GLY A 492 -33.23 -13.68 29.66
CA GLY A 492 -31.84 -14.03 29.89
C GLY A 492 -31.27 -15.11 28.95
N THR A 493 -31.96 -15.41 27.85
CA THR A 493 -31.47 -16.34 26.82
C THR A 493 -30.39 -15.67 25.97
N LEU A 494 -29.29 -16.39 25.68
CA LEU A 494 -28.28 -15.93 24.77
C LEU A 494 -28.79 -15.99 23.31
N LEU A 495 -28.81 -14.84 22.63
CA LEU A 495 -29.31 -14.71 21.27
C LEU A 495 -28.15 -14.58 20.22
N ALA A 496 -27.08 -13.87 20.58
CA ALA A 496 -25.90 -13.71 19.74
C ALA A 496 -24.67 -13.34 20.58
N GLU A 497 -23.50 -13.62 20.06
CA GLU A 497 -22.21 -13.28 20.68
C GLU A 497 -21.21 -12.81 19.63
N GLU A 498 -20.42 -11.77 19.97
CA GLU A 498 -19.28 -11.30 19.20
C GLU A 498 -18.09 -11.01 20.09
N THR A 499 -16.87 -11.12 19.52
CA THR A 499 -15.61 -10.84 20.22
C THR A 499 -14.71 -9.93 19.41
N SER A 500 -13.97 -9.07 20.12
CA SER A 500 -12.95 -8.18 19.53
C SER A 500 -11.68 -8.23 20.37
N ALA A 501 -10.54 -8.38 19.71
CA ALA A 501 -9.25 -8.41 20.39
C ALA A 501 -8.74 -6.97 20.63
N LEU A 502 -7.98 -6.81 21.72
CA LEU A 502 -7.29 -5.57 22.04
C LEU A 502 -6.00 -5.82 22.80
N THR A 503 -5.15 -4.80 22.83
CA THR A 503 -3.91 -4.80 23.62
C THR A 503 -3.99 -3.75 24.71
N VAL A 504 -3.72 -4.15 25.96
CA VAL A 504 -3.49 -3.20 27.05
C VAL A 504 -2.00 -2.91 27.12
N SER A 505 -1.61 -1.66 26.86
CA SER A 505 -0.23 -1.20 26.91
C SER A 505 0.17 -0.85 28.35
N PRO A 506 1.39 -1.19 28.80
CA PRO A 506 1.90 -0.76 30.09
C PRO A 506 2.21 0.74 30.16
N ARG A 507 2.12 1.47 29.03
CA ARG A 507 2.29 2.92 28.99
C ARG A 507 1.15 3.63 29.73
N THR A 508 1.43 4.83 30.21
CA THR A 508 0.44 5.66 30.94
C THR A 508 -0.55 6.36 30.01
N SER A 509 -0.25 6.43 28.71
CA SER A 509 -1.15 6.97 27.70
C SER A 509 -0.81 6.39 26.33
N VAL A 510 -1.80 6.35 25.45
CA VAL A 510 -1.66 6.04 24.03
C VAL A 510 -2.03 7.28 23.20
N PRO A 511 -1.34 7.55 22.07
CA PRO A 511 -1.70 8.67 21.20
C PRO A 511 -3.13 8.51 20.69
N ARG A 512 -3.89 9.61 20.69
CA ARG A 512 -5.28 9.66 20.21
C ARG A 512 -5.46 10.84 19.26
N PRO A 513 -6.31 10.72 18.24
CA PRO A 513 -6.62 11.84 17.36
C PRO A 513 -7.26 12.99 18.13
N ASN A 514 -6.74 14.21 17.94
CA ASN A 514 -7.34 15.44 18.46
C ASN A 514 -8.12 16.19 17.36
N PHE A 515 -7.79 15.94 16.11
CA PHE A 515 -8.54 16.44 14.96
C PHE A 515 -9.13 15.27 14.17
N VAL A 516 -10.46 15.33 13.95
CA VAL A 516 -11.19 14.30 13.20
C VAL A 516 -11.97 14.96 12.08
N TYR A 517 -11.58 14.66 10.84
CA TYR A 517 -12.36 15.02 9.66
C TYR A 517 -13.38 13.92 9.37
N ARG A 518 -14.66 14.30 9.34
CA ARG A 518 -15.76 13.35 9.19
C ARG A 518 -16.52 13.58 7.89
N ARG A 519 -16.74 12.49 7.20
CA ARG A 519 -17.71 12.38 6.13
C ARG A 519 -18.68 11.25 6.45
N GLY A 520 -19.56 10.94 5.54
CA GLY A 520 -20.45 9.81 5.66
C GLY A 520 -21.31 9.69 4.43
N PHE A 521 -21.78 8.50 4.16
CA PHE A 521 -22.75 8.27 3.10
C PHE A 521 -24.05 9.00 3.42
N ASN A 522 -24.48 9.88 2.52
CA ASN A 522 -25.70 10.65 2.72
C ASN A 522 -26.93 9.89 2.20
N ALA A 523 -27.51 9.05 3.06
CA ALA A 523 -28.74 8.31 2.72
C ALA A 523 -30.00 9.21 2.65
N ALA A 524 -29.91 10.49 3.07
CA ALA A 524 -31.01 11.45 2.96
C ALA A 524 -31.28 11.87 1.52
N ILE A 525 -30.31 11.71 0.61
CA ILE A 525 -30.52 11.98 -0.81
C ILE A 525 -31.50 10.93 -1.36
N PRO A 526 -32.72 11.33 -1.75
CA PRO A 526 -33.72 10.38 -2.23
C PRO A 526 -33.20 9.59 -3.43
N GLY A 527 -33.27 8.26 -3.37
CA GLY A 527 -32.84 7.36 -4.45
C GLY A 527 -31.35 7.06 -4.51
N LEU A 528 -30.48 7.73 -3.74
CA LEU A 528 -29.02 7.48 -3.79
C LEU A 528 -28.64 6.10 -3.27
N LEU A 529 -29.15 5.71 -2.08
CA LEU A 529 -28.84 4.39 -1.52
C LEU A 529 -29.26 3.25 -2.47
N PRO A 530 -30.50 3.17 -2.97
CA PRO A 530 -30.87 2.13 -3.91
C PRO A 530 -30.07 2.21 -5.24
N LEU A 531 -29.66 3.39 -5.69
CA LEU A 531 -28.79 3.50 -6.87
C LEU A 531 -27.44 2.79 -6.64
N VAL A 532 -26.77 3.10 -5.53
CA VAL A 532 -25.46 2.50 -5.20
C VAL A 532 -25.57 0.99 -4.98
N LEU A 533 -26.62 0.52 -4.30
CA LEU A 533 -26.86 -0.92 -4.13
C LEU A 533 -27.18 -1.61 -5.46
N GLY A 534 -27.89 -0.93 -6.36
CA GLY A 534 -28.18 -1.42 -7.71
C GLY A 534 -26.91 -1.64 -8.52
N ASP A 535 -25.96 -0.70 -8.45
CA ASP A 535 -24.65 -0.81 -9.12
C ASP A 535 -23.86 -2.02 -8.62
N GLN A 536 -23.82 -2.24 -7.31
CA GLN A 536 -23.13 -3.36 -6.70
C GLN A 536 -23.75 -4.71 -7.11
N TRP A 537 -25.09 -4.81 -7.09
CA TRP A 537 -25.77 -6.01 -7.58
C TRP A 537 -25.55 -6.26 -9.07
N TRP A 538 -25.46 -5.17 -9.86
CA TRP A 538 -25.16 -5.28 -11.29
C TRP A 538 -23.75 -5.83 -11.51
N SER A 539 -22.75 -5.30 -10.82
CA SER A 539 -21.35 -5.77 -10.89
C SER A 539 -21.22 -7.24 -10.49
N LEU A 540 -22.02 -7.70 -9.53
CA LEU A 540 -22.08 -9.10 -9.08
C LEU A 540 -22.92 -10.01 -10.03
N GLY A 541 -23.40 -9.52 -11.18
CA GLY A 541 -24.22 -10.28 -12.10
C GLY A 541 -25.66 -10.58 -11.60
N LYS A 542 -26.04 -10.03 -10.45
CA LYS A 542 -27.38 -10.23 -9.85
C LYS A 542 -28.39 -9.22 -10.40
N HIS A 543 -28.63 -9.30 -11.69
CA HIS A 543 -29.37 -8.28 -12.46
C HIS A 543 -30.83 -8.08 -12.01
N ASP A 544 -31.51 -9.10 -11.44
CA ASP A 544 -32.86 -8.95 -10.89
C ASP A 544 -32.88 -8.05 -9.67
N LEU A 545 -31.88 -8.23 -8.76
CA LEU A 545 -31.75 -7.40 -7.59
C LEU A 545 -31.34 -5.98 -7.97
N ALA A 546 -30.44 -5.84 -8.94
CA ALA A 546 -30.04 -4.54 -9.48
C ALA A 546 -31.25 -3.78 -10.06
N LEU A 547 -32.05 -4.45 -10.90
CA LEU A 547 -33.26 -3.86 -11.52
C LEU A 547 -34.20 -3.32 -10.43
N ALA A 548 -34.52 -4.15 -9.43
CA ALA A 548 -35.42 -3.75 -8.34
C ALA A 548 -34.88 -2.52 -7.56
N GLN A 549 -33.56 -2.40 -7.39
CA GLN A 549 -32.96 -1.25 -6.73
C GLN A 549 -33.00 0.01 -7.62
N TYR A 550 -32.71 -0.12 -8.93
CA TYR A 550 -32.82 1.01 -9.85
C TYR A 550 -34.28 1.53 -9.98
N GLU A 551 -35.27 0.62 -9.97
CA GLU A 551 -36.69 1.02 -9.94
C GLU A 551 -37.01 1.84 -8.68
N LYS A 552 -36.54 1.42 -7.50
CA LYS A 552 -36.69 2.19 -6.25
C LYS A 552 -36.00 3.55 -6.33
N SER A 553 -34.80 3.61 -6.93
CA SER A 553 -34.06 4.85 -7.08
C SER A 553 -34.79 5.86 -7.95
N VAL A 554 -35.33 5.42 -9.12
CA VAL A 554 -36.11 6.27 -10.02
C VAL A 554 -37.46 6.67 -9.41
N ALA A 555 -38.11 5.76 -8.66
CA ALA A 555 -39.38 6.02 -7.97
C ALA A 555 -39.23 7.10 -6.88
N ALA A 556 -38.04 7.29 -6.32
CA ALA A 556 -37.77 8.37 -5.36
C ALA A 556 -37.85 9.77 -5.97
N GLY A 557 -37.86 9.88 -7.31
CA GLY A 557 -38.17 11.11 -8.05
C GLY A 557 -37.10 12.21 -7.98
N ASN A 558 -35.86 11.90 -7.61
CA ASN A 558 -34.78 12.87 -7.48
C ASN A 558 -34.27 13.30 -8.87
N ALA A 559 -34.43 14.57 -9.19
CA ALA A 559 -33.97 15.16 -10.47
C ALA A 559 -32.42 15.29 -10.50
N ASP A 560 -31.75 15.37 -9.36
CA ASP A 560 -30.30 15.50 -9.24
C ASP A 560 -29.56 14.13 -9.43
N LEU A 561 -30.32 13.04 -9.60
CA LEU A 561 -29.80 11.71 -9.91
C LEU A 561 -30.24 11.20 -11.29
N PRO A 562 -29.92 11.91 -12.38
CA PRO A 562 -30.30 11.49 -13.72
C PRO A 562 -29.72 10.11 -14.10
N GLN A 563 -28.58 9.75 -13.51
CA GLN A 563 -27.93 8.45 -13.70
C GLN A 563 -28.82 7.26 -13.31
N ALA A 564 -29.72 7.42 -12.36
CA ALA A 564 -30.66 6.36 -11.99
C ALA A 564 -31.57 5.95 -13.20
N ARG A 565 -31.98 6.93 -14.02
CA ARG A 565 -32.82 6.68 -15.17
C ARG A 565 -32.10 5.96 -16.31
N TRP A 566 -30.88 6.36 -16.66
CA TRP A 566 -30.17 5.66 -17.73
C TRP A 566 -29.67 4.27 -17.29
N LYS A 567 -29.31 4.07 -16.01
CA LYS A 567 -28.95 2.75 -15.47
C LYS A 567 -30.18 1.81 -15.49
N LEU A 568 -31.33 2.31 -15.05
CA LEU A 568 -32.59 1.56 -15.16
C LEU A 568 -32.94 1.25 -16.63
N ALA A 569 -32.74 2.19 -17.53
CA ALA A 569 -32.99 1.98 -18.94
C ALA A 569 -32.08 0.90 -19.54
N HIS A 570 -30.79 0.90 -19.20
CA HIS A 570 -29.85 -0.17 -19.57
C HIS A 570 -30.26 -1.53 -18.99
N ALA A 571 -30.71 -1.57 -17.74
CA ALA A 571 -31.22 -2.78 -17.11
C ALA A 571 -32.50 -3.28 -17.84
N TYR A 572 -33.39 -2.40 -18.27
CA TYR A 572 -34.55 -2.78 -19.12
C TYR A 572 -34.14 -3.27 -20.50
N LEU A 573 -33.10 -2.65 -21.09
CA LEU A 573 -32.59 -3.08 -22.41
C LEU A 573 -32.00 -4.49 -22.33
N SER A 574 -31.26 -4.81 -21.30
CA SER A 574 -30.69 -6.15 -21.11
C SER A 574 -31.77 -7.24 -21.00
N ARG A 575 -32.99 -6.86 -20.56
CA ARG A 575 -34.18 -7.73 -20.43
C ARG A 575 -35.13 -7.65 -21.65
N GLY A 576 -34.82 -6.88 -22.69
CA GLY A 576 -35.65 -6.71 -23.86
C GLY A 576 -36.85 -5.77 -23.67
N HIS A 577 -36.92 -5.05 -22.54
CA HIS A 577 -38.01 -4.08 -22.29
C HIS A 577 -37.77 -2.73 -22.97
N THR A 578 -37.63 -2.74 -24.30
CA THR A 578 -37.20 -1.62 -25.13
C THR A 578 -38.06 -0.36 -24.96
N SER A 579 -39.39 -0.53 -24.89
CA SER A 579 -40.32 0.61 -24.74
C SER A 579 -40.17 1.32 -23.41
N ARG A 580 -39.90 0.57 -22.32
CA ARG A 580 -39.62 1.16 -20.98
C ARG A 580 -38.31 1.90 -20.99
N ALA A 581 -37.28 1.36 -21.62
CA ALA A 581 -35.98 2.01 -21.76
C ALA A 581 -36.09 3.33 -22.51
N LEU A 582 -36.84 3.34 -23.66
CA LEU A 582 -37.07 4.56 -24.43
C LEU A 582 -37.77 5.65 -23.61
N ALA A 583 -38.80 5.28 -22.86
CA ALA A 583 -39.52 6.22 -21.98
C ALA A 583 -38.64 6.90 -20.93
N LEU A 584 -37.58 6.23 -20.49
CA LEU A 584 -36.61 6.79 -19.52
C LEU A 584 -35.52 7.63 -20.20
N LEU A 585 -35.04 7.24 -21.38
CA LEU A 585 -33.92 7.88 -22.07
C LEU A 585 -34.32 9.11 -22.89
N ALA A 586 -35.46 9.05 -23.59
CA ALA A 586 -35.87 10.15 -24.45
C ALA A 586 -35.99 11.51 -23.75
N PRO A 587 -36.54 11.61 -22.51
CA PRO A 587 -36.53 12.88 -21.77
C PRO A 587 -35.17 13.40 -21.38
N LEU A 588 -34.15 12.53 -21.32
CA LEU A 588 -32.80 12.90 -20.92
C LEU A 588 -31.96 13.47 -22.05
N GLU A 589 -32.33 13.21 -23.30
CA GLU A 589 -31.55 13.63 -24.48
C GLU A 589 -31.34 15.16 -24.54
N ALA A 590 -32.38 15.93 -24.25
CA ALA A 590 -32.30 17.39 -24.29
C ALA A 590 -31.38 17.97 -23.21
N SER A 591 -31.34 17.35 -22.03
CA SER A 591 -30.50 17.80 -20.87
C SER A 591 -29.09 17.24 -20.90
N PHE A 592 -28.90 16.08 -21.52
CA PHE A 592 -27.64 15.32 -21.53
C PHE A 592 -27.26 14.84 -22.95
N PRO A 593 -27.14 15.75 -23.94
CA PRO A 593 -26.95 15.38 -25.35
C PRO A 593 -25.60 14.73 -25.66
N SER A 594 -24.61 14.90 -24.76
CA SER A 594 -23.27 14.32 -24.87
C SER A 594 -22.97 13.30 -23.78
N GLN A 595 -23.99 12.85 -23.05
CA GLN A 595 -23.80 11.79 -22.06
C GLN A 595 -23.81 10.43 -22.77
N TYR A 596 -22.68 9.72 -22.72
CA TYR A 596 -22.47 8.46 -23.42
C TYR A 596 -23.62 7.46 -23.17
N GLU A 597 -23.97 7.25 -21.88
CA GLU A 597 -24.98 6.25 -21.49
C GLU A 597 -26.38 6.58 -22.06
N VAL A 598 -26.71 7.86 -22.20
CA VAL A 598 -27.97 8.30 -22.83
C VAL A 598 -27.91 8.08 -24.32
N VAL A 599 -26.83 8.53 -24.97
CA VAL A 599 -26.70 8.47 -26.45
C VAL A 599 -26.56 7.01 -26.89
N ALA A 600 -25.70 6.21 -26.24
CA ALA A 600 -25.55 4.78 -26.55
C ALA A 600 -26.85 4.01 -26.29
N GLY A 601 -27.52 4.28 -25.18
CA GLY A 601 -28.81 3.67 -24.86
C GLY A 601 -29.90 3.97 -25.88
N LEU A 602 -30.02 5.22 -26.35
CA LEU A 602 -30.96 5.59 -27.44
C LEU A 602 -30.61 4.87 -28.73
N GLY A 603 -29.33 4.79 -29.09
CA GLY A 603 -28.85 4.04 -30.25
C GLY A 603 -29.25 2.56 -30.19
N LEU A 604 -29.03 1.90 -29.07
CA LEU A 604 -29.45 0.50 -28.85
C LEU A 604 -30.98 0.32 -28.90
N VAL A 605 -31.72 1.27 -28.32
CA VAL A 605 -33.20 1.25 -28.40
C VAL A 605 -33.66 1.32 -29.85
N HIS A 606 -33.17 2.33 -30.61
CA HIS A 606 -33.59 2.53 -32.00
C HIS A 606 -33.21 1.35 -32.89
N SER A 607 -32.05 0.74 -32.69
CA SER A 607 -31.66 -0.49 -33.40
C SER A 607 -32.64 -1.64 -33.14
N ARG A 608 -33.06 -1.83 -31.88
CA ARG A 608 -34.04 -2.89 -31.53
C ARG A 608 -35.46 -2.69 -32.05
N ILE A 609 -35.90 -1.43 -32.20
CA ILE A 609 -37.21 -1.12 -32.78
C ILE A 609 -37.14 -0.90 -34.30
N SER A 610 -36.01 -1.27 -34.93
CA SER A 610 -35.77 -1.18 -36.37
C SER A 610 -35.95 0.24 -36.96
N GLN A 611 -35.57 1.25 -36.18
CA GLN A 611 -35.37 2.62 -36.63
C GLN A 611 -33.88 2.83 -36.96
N ASP A 612 -33.41 2.12 -38.00
CA ASP A 612 -32.01 1.89 -38.24
C ASP A 612 -31.25 3.18 -38.61
N GLU A 613 -31.86 4.18 -39.25
CA GLU A 613 -31.25 5.50 -39.52
C GLU A 613 -30.90 6.24 -38.20
N LYS A 614 -31.90 6.30 -37.28
CA LYS A 614 -31.68 6.91 -35.97
C LYS A 614 -30.67 6.11 -35.14
N ALA A 615 -30.73 4.78 -35.21
CA ALA A 615 -29.82 3.92 -34.53
C ALA A 615 -28.37 4.24 -34.95
N VAL A 616 -28.09 4.34 -36.23
CA VAL A 616 -26.77 4.70 -36.76
C VAL A 616 -26.32 6.07 -36.25
N GLU A 617 -27.20 7.09 -36.32
CA GLU A 617 -26.90 8.43 -35.86
C GLU A 617 -26.45 8.43 -34.38
N TYR A 618 -27.24 7.82 -33.50
CA TYR A 618 -26.91 7.77 -32.08
C TYR A 618 -25.70 6.90 -31.77
N LEU A 619 -25.53 5.76 -32.42
CA LEU A 619 -24.41 4.86 -32.20
C LEU A 619 -23.09 5.47 -32.68
N GLU A 620 -23.07 6.16 -33.83
CA GLU A 620 -21.86 6.90 -34.28
C GLU A 620 -21.52 8.05 -33.32
N ARG A 621 -22.52 8.78 -32.79
CA ARG A 621 -22.29 9.79 -31.75
C ARG A 621 -21.71 9.17 -30.48
N ALA A 622 -22.20 8.00 -30.06
CA ALA A 622 -21.66 7.31 -28.88
C ALA A 622 -20.20 6.90 -29.09
N LEU A 623 -19.84 6.40 -30.28
CA LEU A 623 -18.47 6.05 -30.63
C LEU A 623 -17.49 7.26 -30.64
N ALA A 624 -18.01 8.46 -30.87
CA ALA A 624 -17.21 9.69 -30.77
C ALA A 624 -16.97 10.13 -29.33
N LEU A 625 -17.74 9.65 -28.35
CA LEU A 625 -17.67 10.02 -26.95
C LEU A 625 -16.74 9.10 -26.14
N ARG A 626 -16.70 7.80 -26.46
CA ARG A 626 -15.90 6.78 -25.77
C ARG A 626 -15.40 5.70 -26.74
N PRO A 627 -14.30 5.01 -26.40
CA PRO A 627 -13.90 3.79 -27.11
C PRO A 627 -15.07 2.80 -27.20
N PRO A 628 -15.24 2.11 -28.35
CA PRO A 628 -16.36 1.22 -28.56
C PRO A 628 -16.29 -0.03 -27.68
N ASP A 629 -17.44 -0.59 -27.36
CA ASP A 629 -17.62 -1.96 -26.89
C ASP A 629 -18.21 -2.86 -27.97
N ALA A 630 -18.07 -4.18 -27.81
CA ALA A 630 -18.56 -5.14 -28.79
C ALA A 630 -20.09 -5.08 -28.99
N PRO A 631 -20.96 -4.97 -27.96
CA PRO A 631 -22.38 -4.81 -28.10
C PRO A 631 -22.80 -3.59 -28.94
N LEU A 632 -22.13 -2.45 -28.76
CA LEU A 632 -22.43 -1.23 -29.52
C LEU A 632 -22.08 -1.39 -31.00
N LEU A 633 -20.90 -1.96 -31.28
CA LEU A 633 -20.46 -2.25 -32.65
C LEU A 633 -21.34 -3.28 -33.33
N ASN A 634 -21.84 -4.29 -32.61
CA ASN A 634 -22.78 -5.27 -33.14
C ASN A 634 -24.13 -4.60 -33.54
N ALA A 635 -24.65 -3.73 -32.67
CA ALA A 635 -25.87 -2.98 -32.97
C ALA A 635 -25.70 -2.05 -34.18
N LEU A 636 -24.56 -1.38 -34.28
CA LEU A 636 -24.21 -0.51 -35.40
C LEU A 636 -24.07 -1.32 -36.70
N GLY A 637 -23.35 -2.44 -36.66
CA GLY A 637 -23.18 -3.35 -37.80
C GLY A 637 -24.52 -3.90 -38.32
N GLU A 638 -25.41 -4.31 -37.41
CA GLU A 638 -26.75 -4.79 -37.77
C GLU A 638 -27.61 -3.69 -38.37
N SER A 639 -27.60 -2.48 -37.83
CA SER A 639 -28.32 -1.34 -38.38
C SER A 639 -27.81 -0.95 -39.78
N TYR A 640 -26.48 -0.92 -39.98
CA TYR A 640 -25.91 -0.73 -41.32
C TYR A 640 -26.32 -1.83 -42.31
N ARG A 641 -26.34 -3.09 -41.87
CA ARG A 641 -26.74 -4.24 -42.68
C ARG A 641 -28.17 -4.08 -43.17
N LYS A 642 -29.11 -3.70 -42.29
CA LYS A 642 -30.51 -3.46 -42.62
C LYS A 642 -30.71 -2.28 -43.57
N LEU A 643 -29.87 -1.26 -43.46
CA LEU A 643 -29.85 -0.12 -44.38
C LEU A 643 -29.14 -0.39 -45.72
N GLY A 644 -28.61 -1.61 -45.92
CA GLY A 644 -27.90 -2.01 -47.12
C GLY A 644 -26.46 -1.50 -47.23
N ASN A 645 -25.92 -0.86 -46.20
CA ASN A 645 -24.55 -0.41 -46.20
C ASN A 645 -23.60 -1.54 -45.70
N LEU A 646 -23.41 -2.52 -46.61
CA LEU A 646 -22.70 -3.75 -46.27
C LEU A 646 -21.22 -3.55 -45.89
N GLU A 647 -20.53 -2.55 -46.44
CA GLU A 647 -19.13 -2.30 -46.12
C GLU A 647 -18.97 -1.76 -44.71
N LYS A 648 -19.77 -0.79 -44.30
CA LYS A 648 -19.76 -0.30 -42.91
C LYS A 648 -20.25 -1.37 -41.93
N ALA A 649 -21.18 -2.24 -42.33
CA ALA A 649 -21.59 -3.37 -41.51
C ALA A 649 -20.43 -4.34 -41.24
N LYS A 650 -19.68 -4.72 -42.29
CA LYS A 650 -18.50 -5.58 -42.18
C LYS A 650 -17.43 -4.98 -41.28
N ASP A 651 -17.15 -3.68 -41.44
CA ASP A 651 -16.18 -2.98 -40.60
C ASP A 651 -16.58 -3.02 -39.11
N SER A 652 -17.84 -2.71 -38.81
CA SER A 652 -18.36 -2.73 -37.43
C SER A 652 -18.26 -4.13 -36.80
N PHE A 653 -18.64 -5.18 -37.55
CA PHE A 653 -18.54 -6.56 -37.05
C PHE A 653 -17.09 -7.03 -36.88
N ARG A 654 -16.16 -6.65 -37.76
CA ARG A 654 -14.72 -6.96 -37.60
C ARG A 654 -14.17 -6.32 -36.33
N ARG A 655 -14.39 -5.02 -36.12
CA ARG A 655 -13.99 -4.29 -34.93
C ARG A 655 -14.61 -4.88 -33.66
N SER A 656 -15.83 -5.37 -33.74
CA SER A 656 -16.46 -6.08 -32.63
C SER A 656 -15.72 -7.40 -32.29
N LEU A 657 -15.32 -8.17 -33.30
CA LEU A 657 -14.61 -9.42 -33.16
C LEU A 657 -13.13 -9.20 -32.71
N ASP A 658 -12.55 -8.04 -33.03
CA ASP A 658 -11.23 -7.65 -32.55
C ASP A 658 -11.25 -7.38 -31.04
N LEU A 659 -12.36 -6.83 -30.50
CA LEU A 659 -12.56 -6.58 -29.07
C LEU A 659 -12.97 -7.83 -28.30
N ASP A 660 -13.83 -8.65 -28.88
CA ASP A 660 -14.31 -9.90 -28.32
C ASP A 660 -14.33 -10.99 -29.41
N PRO A 661 -13.29 -11.83 -29.48
CA PRO A 661 -13.23 -12.87 -30.49
C PRO A 661 -14.24 -13.99 -30.30
N GLU A 662 -14.83 -14.19 -29.12
CA GLU A 662 -15.73 -15.33 -28.84
C GLU A 662 -17.22 -15.04 -29.16
N GLN A 663 -17.49 -14.53 -30.36
CA GLN A 663 -18.84 -14.21 -30.86
C GLN A 663 -19.20 -15.05 -32.07
N PRO A 664 -19.65 -16.31 -31.93
CA PRO A 664 -19.98 -17.18 -33.08
C PRO A 664 -21.09 -16.64 -33.96
N ALA A 665 -22.11 -15.96 -33.38
CA ALA A 665 -23.20 -15.35 -34.13
C ALA A 665 -22.70 -14.22 -35.04
N VAL A 666 -21.80 -13.36 -34.55
CA VAL A 666 -21.24 -12.25 -35.34
C VAL A 666 -20.36 -12.77 -36.46
N ARG A 667 -19.57 -13.84 -36.21
CA ARG A 667 -18.77 -14.49 -37.24
C ARG A 667 -19.66 -15.09 -38.37
N ALA A 668 -20.78 -15.72 -38.00
CA ALA A 668 -21.71 -16.26 -38.97
C ALA A 668 -22.26 -15.13 -39.87
N VAL A 669 -22.78 -14.04 -39.26
CA VAL A 669 -23.28 -12.89 -40.03
C VAL A 669 -22.21 -12.30 -40.94
N LEU A 670 -20.98 -12.09 -40.42
CA LEU A 670 -19.86 -11.56 -41.21
C LEU A 670 -19.50 -12.48 -42.40
N SER A 671 -19.63 -13.82 -42.25
CA SER A 671 -19.37 -14.77 -43.31
C SER A 671 -20.44 -14.73 -44.41
N GLU A 672 -21.69 -14.41 -44.07
CA GLU A 672 -22.81 -14.25 -45.01
C GLU A 672 -22.70 -12.95 -45.83
N LEU A 673 -22.04 -11.95 -45.28
CA LEU A 673 -21.84 -10.64 -45.91
C LEU A 673 -20.68 -10.62 -46.94
N LYS A 674 -20.12 -11.77 -47.28
CA LYS A 674 -19.00 -11.90 -48.25
C LYS A 674 -19.35 -11.48 -49.67
#